data_eae5d994a5b5c457c0ea6f9022f2b6c9
#
_entry.id   eae5d994a5b5c457c0ea6f9022f2b6c9
#
_cell.length_a   1.000
_cell.length_b   1.000
_cell.length_c   1.000
_cell.angle_alpha   90.00
_cell.angle_beta   90.00
_cell.angle_gamma   90.00
#
_symmetry.space_group_name_H-M   'P 1'
#
loop_
_entity.id
_entity.type
_entity.pdbx_description
1 polymer ?
#
loop_
_entity_poly.entity_id
_entity_poly.type
_entity_poly.pdbx_seq_one_letter_code
_entity_poly.pdbx_strand_id
1 'polypeptide(L)'
;RLSIDGGKTWGDAKKTSAGVWDYSWLTDVTEGAHTLTVEATDVAGNTVKETMSFTIDTTLSVPLIALDSADDSGAKGDELTRVNRPTFLLDNIDNDARYVTVEVQHGSVREVLKATQSASGRWSFTPVGDWADGQYTLTVKVEDEAGNIRQSAPLTVTVDTQTAIDGIELVNDHGISGDNLTSALRPEFRVTTPGDVNAVRLSLDGDTSWVNATKNAAGGWEYSWPDDVGEGKHTLTVEATDAAGNTATRTLDFTVDTTLSVPVITLDSADDSGNKGDNVTSDRSPGFTIENIDPDVRRVTVQITHDGSSREVALTQTGGRWHFTPDSAWTDGSYTLTVKVEDNAGNIRYSTPLDVKVDTHTSINRIELVNDNGVPDDNLTNEMRPQFRVTVPEDVTVVRLSLDGSGGWVNATAGATKGEWNYSWPSDVGEGKHVLTVEVTDAAGNTATKTLDFSIDTKLSEPVITLNSADDTGVPGDGLTSRAQPSFTLQDIDADVVRVTVSVEHGGRTETFDVLQGAGGWSFTPAAAWADGSYTLKVTVEDEAGNIRHSAPLDVKVDTQTVIDRIELVNDSGEPADNLTNDVRPEFRVTVPEDVNRVRLSLDGGRKWVDATKASAGVWGYAWLSDVTEGAHVL
;
A
#
# COMPACT_ATOMS: atom_id res chain seq x y z
N ARG A 1 69.71 -99.22 -41.14
CA ARG A 1 69.57 -98.59 -39.83
C ARG A 1 69.78 -97.07 -39.96
N LEU A 2 69.19 -96.34 -39.01
CA LEU A 2 69.25 -94.87 -39.02
C LEU A 2 69.80 -94.38 -37.69
N SER A 3 70.52 -93.27 -37.70
CA SER A 3 71.03 -92.56 -36.52
C SER A 3 70.88 -91.06 -36.73
N ILE A 4 70.51 -90.37 -35.68
CA ILE A 4 70.41 -88.86 -35.65
C ILE A 4 71.41 -88.24 -34.69
N ASP A 5 72.25 -89.06 -34.05
CA ASP A 5 73.22 -88.63 -33.03
C ASP A 5 74.67 -88.85 -33.45
N GLY A 6 74.91 -88.88 -34.78
CA GLY A 6 76.23 -89.12 -35.40
C GLY A 6 76.68 -90.54 -35.32
N GLY A 7 75.81 -91.52 -35.26
CA GLY A 7 76.11 -92.91 -35.23
C GLY A 7 76.35 -93.52 -33.87
N LYS A 8 76.02 -92.83 -32.79
CA LYS A 8 76.09 -93.32 -31.37
C LYS A 8 74.99 -94.32 -31.08
N THR A 9 73.82 -94.04 -31.55
CA THR A 9 72.65 -94.92 -31.42
C THR A 9 72.06 -95.19 -32.80
N TRP A 10 71.62 -96.43 -33.05
CA TRP A 10 71.03 -96.83 -34.30
C TRP A 10 69.66 -97.46 -34.10
N GLY A 11 68.73 -97.04 -34.91
CA GLY A 11 67.45 -97.70 -35.03
C GLY A 11 67.38 -98.55 -36.30
N ASP A 12 66.81 -99.73 -36.19
CA ASP A 12 66.63 -100.60 -37.33
C ASP A 12 65.36 -100.30 -38.11
N ALA A 13 65.51 -99.96 -39.38
CA ALA A 13 64.35 -99.71 -40.23
C ALA A 13 63.61 -101.00 -40.56
N LYS A 14 62.34 -100.91 -40.71
CA LYS A 14 61.45 -101.96 -41.11
C LYS A 14 61.22 -101.92 -42.62
N LYS A 15 61.42 -103.03 -43.28
CA LYS A 15 61.14 -103.13 -44.68
C LYS A 15 59.65 -103.13 -44.93
N THR A 16 59.13 -102.14 -45.65
CA THR A 16 57.71 -102.00 -45.97
C THR A 16 57.36 -102.45 -47.39
N SER A 17 58.31 -102.40 -48.29
CA SER A 17 58.17 -102.91 -49.66
C SER A 17 59.55 -103.19 -50.29
N ALA A 18 59.63 -103.62 -51.56
CA ALA A 18 60.89 -103.84 -52.23
C ALA A 18 61.73 -102.57 -52.41
N GLY A 19 62.90 -102.55 -51.72
CA GLY A 19 63.80 -101.39 -51.74
C GLY A 19 63.35 -100.18 -50.86
N VAL A 20 62.27 -100.28 -50.13
CA VAL A 20 61.78 -99.19 -49.26
C VAL A 20 61.78 -99.62 -47.76
N TRP A 21 62.38 -98.78 -46.95
CA TRP A 21 62.51 -98.96 -45.51
C TRP A 21 62.02 -97.76 -44.76
N ASP A 22 61.15 -97.96 -43.74
CA ASP A 22 60.62 -96.94 -42.95
C ASP A 22 61.13 -97.10 -41.51
N TYR A 23 61.34 -95.90 -40.88
CA TYR A 23 61.70 -95.85 -39.48
C TYR A 23 60.95 -94.65 -38.83
N SER A 24 60.37 -94.91 -37.72
CA SER A 24 59.77 -93.87 -36.90
C SER A 24 60.46 -93.80 -35.53
N TRP A 25 60.93 -92.63 -35.18
CA TRP A 25 61.50 -92.43 -33.85
C TRP A 25 60.41 -92.61 -32.84
N LEU A 26 60.68 -93.40 -31.79
CA LEU A 26 59.74 -93.64 -30.66
C LEU A 26 59.82 -92.60 -29.56
N THR A 27 60.85 -91.83 -29.59
CA THR A 27 61.06 -90.70 -28.68
C THR A 27 61.15 -89.41 -29.52
N ASP A 28 60.68 -88.30 -28.88
CA ASP A 28 60.76 -86.99 -29.53
C ASP A 28 62.22 -86.66 -29.88
N VAL A 29 62.45 -86.20 -31.10
CA VAL A 29 63.69 -85.60 -31.50
C VAL A 29 63.78 -84.18 -30.99
N THR A 30 64.94 -83.83 -30.47
CA THR A 30 65.10 -82.47 -29.84
C THR A 30 65.01 -81.40 -30.93
N GLU A 31 64.63 -80.24 -30.46
CA GLU A 31 64.62 -79.00 -31.23
C GLU A 31 65.97 -78.70 -31.84
N GLY A 32 65.97 -78.20 -33.10
CA GLY A 32 67.18 -77.75 -33.78
C GLY A 32 67.60 -78.58 -34.97
N ALA A 33 68.79 -78.32 -35.47
CA ALA A 33 69.38 -79.00 -36.68
C ALA A 33 69.91 -80.38 -36.36
N HIS A 34 69.51 -81.34 -37.17
CA HIS A 34 69.90 -82.75 -37.06
C HIS A 34 70.48 -83.25 -38.34
N THR A 35 71.37 -84.24 -38.23
CA THR A 35 71.88 -84.94 -39.37
C THR A 35 71.48 -86.41 -39.24
N LEU A 36 70.60 -86.80 -40.13
CA LEU A 36 70.27 -88.23 -40.30
C LEU A 36 71.37 -88.93 -41.02
N THR A 37 71.90 -89.98 -40.44
CA THR A 37 72.80 -90.91 -41.09
C THR A 37 72.05 -92.22 -41.35
N VAL A 38 71.97 -92.60 -42.58
CA VAL A 38 71.40 -93.90 -42.99
C VAL A 38 72.53 -94.81 -43.38
N GLU A 39 72.53 -96.03 -42.86
CA GLU A 39 73.43 -97.05 -43.22
C GLU A 39 72.65 -98.26 -43.80
N ALA A 40 72.92 -98.57 -45.02
CA ALA A 40 72.35 -99.74 -45.66
C ALA A 40 73.42 -100.85 -45.81
N THR A 41 73.01 -102.08 -45.50
CA THR A 41 73.89 -103.27 -45.61
C THR A 41 73.20 -104.19 -46.52
N ASP A 42 73.95 -104.63 -47.51
CA ASP A 42 73.52 -105.66 -48.48
C ASP A 42 73.67 -107.08 -47.93
N VAL A 43 73.19 -108.04 -48.62
CA VAL A 43 73.31 -109.51 -48.25
C VAL A 43 74.76 -110.09 -48.29
N ALA A 44 75.68 -109.36 -48.87
CA ALA A 44 77.13 -109.72 -48.93
C ALA A 44 77.89 -109.03 -47.74
N GLY A 45 77.22 -108.14 -46.93
CA GLY A 45 77.84 -107.44 -45.86
C GLY A 45 78.42 -106.05 -46.18
N ASN A 46 78.33 -105.66 -47.50
CA ASN A 46 78.80 -104.30 -47.86
C ASN A 46 77.87 -103.22 -47.26
N THR A 47 78.47 -102.18 -46.79
CA THR A 47 77.77 -101.10 -46.20
C THR A 47 78.01 -99.78 -46.93
N VAL A 48 76.96 -98.96 -47.01
CA VAL A 48 77.03 -97.60 -47.52
C VAL A 48 76.34 -96.70 -46.53
N LYS A 49 76.85 -95.51 -46.38
CA LYS A 49 76.27 -94.48 -45.53
C LYS A 49 75.96 -93.24 -46.35
N GLU A 50 74.75 -92.66 -46.11
CA GLU A 50 74.33 -91.39 -46.63
C GLU A 50 73.78 -90.53 -45.47
N THR A 51 73.91 -89.23 -45.66
CA THR A 51 73.45 -88.27 -44.64
C THR A 51 72.50 -87.27 -45.23
N MET A 52 71.52 -86.91 -44.46
CA MET A 52 70.58 -85.85 -44.78
C MET A 52 70.44 -84.92 -43.57
N SER A 53 70.61 -83.63 -43.80
CA SER A 53 70.34 -82.63 -42.77
C SER A 53 68.85 -82.25 -42.77
N PHE A 54 68.29 -82.21 -41.62
CA PHE A 54 66.93 -81.72 -41.41
C PHE A 54 66.86 -80.93 -40.08
N THR A 55 65.85 -80.10 -39.93
CA THR A 55 65.65 -79.31 -38.73
C THR A 55 64.31 -79.67 -38.13
N ILE A 56 64.31 -79.89 -36.87
CA ILE A 56 63.07 -79.90 -36.03
C ILE A 56 62.85 -78.48 -35.49
N ASP A 57 61.73 -77.88 -35.82
CA ASP A 57 61.30 -76.61 -35.31
C ASP A 57 59.83 -76.73 -34.88
N THR A 58 59.63 -76.68 -33.62
CA THR A 58 58.31 -76.79 -32.97
C THR A 58 57.95 -75.50 -32.21
N THR A 59 58.80 -74.52 -32.27
CA THR A 59 58.70 -73.29 -31.54
C THR A 59 58.20 -72.15 -32.43
N LEU A 60 57.27 -71.44 -31.97
CA LEU A 60 56.82 -70.21 -32.58
C LEU A 60 56.31 -69.26 -31.47
N SER A 61 56.79 -68.05 -31.48
CA SER A 61 56.38 -66.99 -30.51
C SER A 61 54.92 -66.62 -30.69
N VAL A 62 54.24 -66.31 -29.60
CA VAL A 62 52.87 -65.79 -29.64
C VAL A 62 52.92 -64.32 -30.09
N PRO A 63 52.37 -64.03 -31.29
CA PRO A 63 52.39 -62.63 -31.76
C PRO A 63 51.60 -61.70 -30.87
N LEU A 64 52.01 -60.44 -30.89
CA LEU A 64 51.32 -59.33 -30.22
C LEU A 64 50.80 -58.36 -31.27
N ILE A 65 49.67 -57.74 -30.99
CA ILE A 65 49.05 -56.68 -31.78
C ILE A 65 48.65 -55.51 -30.92
N ALA A 66 48.97 -54.32 -31.36
CA ALA A 66 48.57 -53.07 -30.68
C ALA A 66 48.22 -52.02 -31.76
N LEU A 67 47.27 -51.12 -31.42
CA LEU A 67 47.03 -49.94 -32.22
C LEU A 67 48.27 -49.04 -32.19
N ASP A 68 48.69 -48.49 -33.33
CA ASP A 68 49.77 -47.49 -33.34
C ASP A 68 49.38 -46.27 -32.53
N SER A 69 50.21 -45.86 -31.59
CA SER A 69 50.00 -44.73 -30.74
C SER A 69 49.78 -43.39 -31.48
N ALA A 70 50.21 -43.32 -32.77
CA ALA A 70 49.91 -42.14 -33.61
C ALA A 70 48.48 -42.16 -34.10
N ASP A 71 47.86 -43.31 -34.28
CA ASP A 71 46.49 -43.49 -34.73
C ASP A 71 45.52 -43.70 -33.58
N ASP A 72 45.99 -43.96 -32.38
CA ASP A 72 45.23 -43.97 -31.14
C ASP A 72 44.88 -42.51 -30.74
N SER A 73 43.72 -42.04 -31.18
CA SER A 73 43.30 -40.63 -31.02
C SER A 73 42.47 -40.43 -29.73
N GLY A 74 42.30 -39.21 -29.30
CA GLY A 74 41.63 -38.93 -28.02
C GLY A 74 42.51 -39.31 -26.82
N ALA A 75 41.97 -40.14 -25.92
CA ALA A 75 42.71 -40.66 -24.78
C ALA A 75 43.60 -41.82 -25.24
N LYS A 76 44.85 -41.82 -24.82
CA LYS A 76 45.81 -42.87 -25.28
C LYS A 76 45.62 -44.18 -24.51
N GLY A 77 45.61 -45.30 -25.24
CA GLY A 77 45.50 -46.64 -24.68
C GLY A 77 44.08 -47.11 -24.38
N ASP A 78 43.07 -46.46 -24.96
CA ASP A 78 41.66 -46.85 -24.84
C ASP A 78 41.14 -47.60 -26.08
N GLU A 79 42.00 -47.77 -27.05
CA GLU A 79 41.72 -48.52 -28.31
C GLU A 79 40.56 -47.89 -29.11
N LEU A 80 40.38 -46.56 -28.97
CA LEU A 80 39.40 -45.76 -29.69
C LEU A 80 40.12 -44.83 -30.67
N THR A 81 39.65 -44.75 -31.88
CA THR A 81 40.31 -43.93 -32.89
C THR A 81 39.33 -43.24 -33.83
N ARG A 82 39.65 -42.01 -34.20
CA ARG A 82 39.00 -41.29 -35.30
C ARG A 82 39.60 -41.52 -36.64
N VAL A 83 40.71 -42.35 -36.70
CA VAL A 83 41.36 -42.65 -37.92
C VAL A 83 40.63 -43.83 -38.59
N ASN A 84 40.04 -43.60 -39.76
CA ASN A 84 39.29 -44.64 -40.49
C ASN A 84 40.20 -45.72 -41.20
N ARG A 85 41.49 -45.51 -41.15
CA ARG A 85 42.52 -46.50 -41.65
C ARG A 85 43.65 -46.63 -40.65
N PRO A 86 43.36 -47.13 -39.44
CA PRO A 86 44.32 -47.18 -38.36
C PRO A 86 45.42 -48.20 -38.65
N THR A 87 46.63 -47.88 -38.26
CA THR A 87 47.78 -48.75 -38.34
C THR A 87 47.93 -49.57 -37.07
N PHE A 88 48.17 -50.85 -37.21
CA PHE A 88 48.45 -51.77 -36.11
C PHE A 88 49.89 -52.23 -36.18
N LEU A 89 50.60 -52.19 -35.10
CA LEU A 89 51.93 -52.67 -34.91
C LEU A 89 51.88 -54.15 -34.48
N LEU A 90 52.64 -55.00 -35.14
CA LEU A 90 52.71 -56.44 -34.85
C LEU A 90 54.10 -56.73 -34.30
N ASP A 91 54.15 -57.17 -33.07
CA ASP A 91 55.41 -57.49 -32.39
C ASP A 91 55.49 -58.96 -32.04
N ASN A 92 56.67 -59.41 -31.62
CA ASN A 92 56.94 -60.76 -31.24
C ASN A 92 56.72 -61.74 -32.41
N ILE A 93 57.10 -61.35 -33.65
CA ILE A 93 57.06 -62.14 -34.85
C ILE A 93 58.45 -62.67 -35.09
N ASP A 94 58.61 -64.02 -35.14
CA ASP A 94 59.89 -64.69 -35.34
C ASP A 94 60.41 -64.48 -36.78
N ASN A 95 61.73 -64.52 -36.97
CA ASN A 95 62.34 -64.20 -38.23
C ASN A 95 62.05 -65.26 -39.38
N ASP A 96 61.61 -66.43 -38.96
CA ASP A 96 61.21 -67.55 -39.83
C ASP A 96 59.73 -67.58 -40.14
N ALA A 97 59.01 -66.56 -39.71
CA ALA A 97 57.61 -66.39 -40.04
C ALA A 97 57.41 -66.32 -41.54
N ARG A 98 56.68 -67.29 -42.11
CA ARG A 98 56.37 -67.41 -43.51
C ARG A 98 55.14 -66.69 -43.96
N TYR A 99 54.07 -66.77 -43.10
CA TYR A 99 52.80 -66.10 -43.33
C TYR A 99 52.40 -65.40 -42.09
N VAL A 100 52.22 -64.05 -42.17
CA VAL A 100 51.66 -63.20 -41.13
C VAL A 100 50.37 -62.62 -41.69
N THR A 101 49.27 -63.01 -41.08
CA THR A 101 47.94 -62.59 -41.49
C THR A 101 47.18 -61.98 -40.26
N VAL A 102 46.34 -61.07 -40.57
CA VAL A 102 45.44 -60.46 -39.58
C VAL A 102 43.99 -60.81 -39.93
N GLU A 103 43.33 -61.50 -39.05
CA GLU A 103 41.89 -61.72 -39.12
C GLU A 103 41.22 -60.52 -38.52
N VAL A 104 40.39 -59.85 -39.31
CA VAL A 104 39.60 -58.69 -38.90
C VAL A 104 38.15 -59.10 -38.89
N GLN A 105 37.50 -58.90 -37.76
CA GLN A 105 36.07 -59.13 -37.59
C GLN A 105 35.35 -57.80 -37.28
N HIS A 106 34.32 -57.48 -38.09
CA HIS A 106 33.40 -56.34 -37.84
C HIS A 106 31.98 -56.87 -38.00
N GLY A 107 31.23 -56.86 -36.88
CA GLY A 107 29.91 -57.46 -36.78
C GLY A 107 29.96 -58.96 -37.16
N SER A 108 29.24 -59.36 -38.20
CA SER A 108 29.25 -60.74 -38.76
C SER A 108 30.26 -60.97 -39.85
N VAL A 109 30.93 -59.94 -40.34
CA VAL A 109 31.90 -60.02 -41.42
C VAL A 109 33.27 -60.35 -40.83
N ARG A 110 33.93 -61.32 -41.46
CA ARG A 110 35.28 -61.77 -41.10
C ARG A 110 36.13 -61.80 -42.32
N GLU A 111 37.28 -61.17 -42.30
CA GLU A 111 38.23 -61.07 -43.37
C GLU A 111 39.63 -61.47 -42.90
N VAL A 112 40.40 -62.14 -43.74
CA VAL A 112 41.79 -62.47 -43.45
C VAL A 112 42.68 -61.71 -44.42
N LEU A 113 43.49 -60.84 -43.90
CA LEU A 113 44.32 -59.92 -44.66
C LEU A 113 45.79 -60.12 -44.34
N LYS A 114 46.70 -59.84 -45.31
CA LYS A 114 48.13 -59.97 -45.10
C LYS A 114 48.71 -58.77 -44.39
N ALA A 115 49.54 -59.03 -43.40
CA ALA A 115 50.36 -58.00 -42.81
C ALA A 115 51.54 -57.63 -43.74
N THR A 116 52.09 -56.46 -43.55
CA THR A 116 53.22 -55.92 -44.29
C THR A 116 54.43 -55.78 -43.39
N GLN A 117 55.60 -56.19 -43.93
CA GLN A 117 56.88 -55.99 -43.26
C GLN A 117 57.60 -54.80 -43.87
N SER A 118 58.01 -53.85 -43.03
CA SER A 118 58.80 -52.69 -43.44
C SER A 118 60.25 -53.09 -43.78
N ALA A 119 60.98 -52.22 -44.47
CA ALA A 119 62.40 -52.39 -44.74
C ALA A 119 63.29 -52.55 -43.50
N SER A 120 62.78 -52.06 -42.34
CA SER A 120 63.43 -52.20 -41.03
C SER A 120 63.08 -53.49 -40.29
N GLY A 121 62.31 -54.41 -40.94
CA GLY A 121 61.87 -55.66 -40.34
C GLY A 121 60.66 -55.61 -39.44
N ARG A 122 60.07 -54.46 -39.26
CA ARG A 122 58.83 -54.28 -38.42
C ARG A 122 57.61 -54.74 -39.21
N TRP A 123 56.78 -55.51 -38.59
CA TRP A 123 55.48 -55.91 -39.10
C TRP A 123 54.40 -54.94 -38.72
N SER A 124 53.51 -54.62 -39.61
CA SER A 124 52.35 -53.77 -39.39
C SER A 124 51.18 -54.21 -40.27
N PHE A 125 49.99 -53.79 -39.84
CA PHE A 125 48.77 -53.95 -40.61
C PHE A 125 48.06 -52.62 -40.71
N THR A 126 47.66 -52.20 -41.90
CA THR A 126 46.81 -51.05 -42.15
C THR A 126 45.74 -51.48 -43.14
N PRO A 127 44.45 -51.20 -42.87
CA PRO A 127 43.36 -51.53 -43.78
C PRO A 127 43.57 -50.93 -45.19
N VAL A 128 43.18 -51.66 -46.23
CA VAL A 128 43.27 -51.16 -47.60
C VAL A 128 42.19 -50.07 -47.88
N GLY A 129 41.03 -50.25 -47.34
CA GLY A 129 39.89 -49.28 -47.42
C GLY A 129 39.57 -48.62 -46.09
N ASP A 130 38.80 -47.56 -46.17
CA ASP A 130 38.29 -46.83 -44.95
C ASP A 130 37.33 -47.76 -44.18
N TRP A 131 37.55 -47.90 -42.91
CA TRP A 131 36.65 -48.60 -42.02
C TRP A 131 35.46 -47.64 -41.62
N ALA A 132 34.30 -48.24 -41.58
CA ALA A 132 33.11 -47.54 -41.03
C ALA A 132 33.23 -47.47 -39.52
N ASP A 133 32.45 -46.49 -38.91
CA ASP A 133 32.38 -46.41 -37.48
C ASP A 133 31.82 -47.68 -36.86
N GLY A 134 32.47 -48.15 -35.81
CA GLY A 134 32.09 -49.35 -35.10
C GLY A 134 33.27 -50.13 -34.53
N GLN A 135 32.98 -51.26 -33.94
CA GLN A 135 33.96 -52.10 -33.26
C GLN A 135 34.55 -53.14 -34.20
N TYR A 136 35.87 -53.24 -34.22
CA TYR A 136 36.67 -54.20 -34.95
C TYR A 136 37.47 -55.06 -33.99
N THR A 137 37.46 -56.40 -34.19
CA THR A 137 38.31 -57.33 -33.44
C THR A 137 39.34 -57.91 -34.36
N LEU A 138 40.59 -57.74 -33.99
CA LEU A 138 41.76 -58.20 -34.81
C LEU A 138 42.47 -59.33 -34.08
N THR A 139 42.86 -60.38 -34.86
CA THR A 139 43.70 -61.48 -34.36
C THR A 139 44.80 -61.72 -35.36
N VAL A 140 46.02 -61.65 -34.90
CA VAL A 140 47.19 -62.00 -35.74
C VAL A 140 47.40 -63.53 -35.76
N LYS A 141 47.55 -64.09 -36.93
CA LYS A 141 47.95 -65.49 -37.12
C LYS A 141 49.28 -65.53 -37.83
N VAL A 142 50.23 -66.17 -37.20
CA VAL A 142 51.57 -66.41 -37.77
C VAL A 142 51.75 -67.91 -38.06
N GLU A 143 52.32 -68.22 -39.24
CA GLU A 143 52.78 -69.58 -39.64
C GLU A 143 54.22 -69.44 -40.02
N ASP A 144 55.09 -70.26 -39.46
CA ASP A 144 56.53 -70.31 -39.75
C ASP A 144 56.85 -71.21 -40.95
N GLU A 145 58.13 -71.35 -41.26
CA GLU A 145 58.61 -72.23 -42.36
C GLU A 145 58.42 -73.71 -42.05
N ALA A 146 58.38 -74.07 -40.75
CA ALA A 146 58.14 -75.43 -40.29
C ALA A 146 56.65 -75.81 -40.24
N GLY A 147 55.73 -74.82 -40.37
CA GLY A 147 54.27 -74.99 -40.30
C GLY A 147 53.68 -74.89 -38.92
N ASN A 148 54.44 -74.40 -37.93
CA ASN A 148 53.89 -74.08 -36.66
C ASN A 148 52.95 -72.84 -36.76
N ILE A 149 51.85 -72.85 -36.02
CA ILE A 149 50.87 -71.79 -36.06
C ILE A 149 50.65 -71.23 -34.63
N ARG A 150 50.69 -69.91 -34.51
CA ARG A 150 50.32 -69.17 -33.28
C ARG A 150 49.43 -68.05 -33.63
N GLN A 151 48.57 -67.69 -32.64
CA GLN A 151 47.64 -66.56 -32.73
C GLN A 151 47.83 -65.63 -31.54
N SER A 152 47.64 -64.35 -31.77
CA SER A 152 47.62 -63.35 -30.73
C SER A 152 46.36 -63.48 -29.89
N ALA A 153 46.37 -62.88 -28.73
CA ALA A 153 45.12 -62.44 -28.06
C ALA A 153 44.38 -61.50 -29.04
N PRO A 154 43.02 -61.52 -29.02
CA PRO A 154 42.25 -60.58 -29.82
C PRO A 154 42.41 -59.16 -29.28
N LEU A 155 42.65 -58.19 -30.18
CA LEU A 155 42.61 -56.75 -29.92
C LEU A 155 41.29 -56.24 -30.43
N THR A 156 40.58 -55.54 -29.58
CA THR A 156 39.30 -54.85 -29.91
C THR A 156 39.57 -53.38 -30.04
N VAL A 157 39.24 -52.76 -31.19
CA VAL A 157 39.40 -51.34 -31.47
C VAL A 157 38.06 -50.78 -31.94
N THR A 158 37.73 -49.62 -31.54
CA THR A 158 36.53 -48.87 -31.98
C THR A 158 36.96 -47.73 -32.91
N VAL A 159 36.43 -47.70 -34.11
CA VAL A 159 36.58 -46.58 -35.04
C VAL A 159 35.35 -45.67 -34.85
N ASP A 160 35.58 -44.40 -34.61
CA ASP A 160 34.59 -43.38 -34.51
C ASP A 160 35.12 -42.11 -35.16
N THR A 161 34.52 -41.73 -36.28
CA THR A 161 35.01 -40.62 -37.10
C THR A 161 34.18 -39.35 -37.04
N GLN A 162 33.09 -39.36 -36.24
CA GLN A 162 32.11 -38.30 -36.26
C GLN A 162 31.66 -37.94 -34.85
N THR A 163 31.44 -36.66 -34.64
CA THR A 163 30.73 -36.15 -33.48
C THR A 163 29.78 -35.02 -33.89
N ALA A 164 28.84 -34.68 -33.01
CA ALA A 164 27.83 -33.67 -33.29
C ALA A 164 27.47 -32.84 -32.06
N ILE A 165 26.84 -31.72 -32.30
CA ILE A 165 26.10 -30.95 -31.31
C ILE A 165 24.63 -30.99 -31.70
N ASP A 166 23.82 -31.71 -30.93
CA ASP A 166 22.41 -31.93 -31.23
C ASP A 166 21.59 -30.64 -31.00
N GLY A 167 21.88 -29.94 -29.92
CA GLY A 167 21.18 -28.69 -29.56
C GLY A 167 22.00 -27.75 -28.68
N ILE A 168 21.71 -26.47 -28.82
CA ILE A 168 22.15 -25.42 -27.90
C ILE A 168 20.88 -24.68 -27.47
N GLU A 169 20.69 -24.51 -26.19
CA GLU A 169 19.53 -23.84 -25.56
C GLU A 169 20.04 -22.75 -24.64
N LEU A 170 19.42 -21.57 -24.72
CA LEU A 170 19.53 -20.52 -23.71
C LEU A 170 18.57 -20.89 -22.59
N VAL A 171 19.08 -21.25 -21.40
CA VAL A 171 18.27 -21.78 -20.29
C VAL A 171 17.43 -20.70 -19.62
N ASN A 172 18.04 -19.54 -19.40
CA ASN A 172 17.37 -18.36 -18.84
C ASN A 172 16.84 -17.45 -19.95
N ASP A 173 16.18 -18.05 -20.92
CA ASP A 173 15.42 -17.41 -21.98
C ASP A 173 14.12 -16.87 -21.38
N HIS A 174 14.18 -15.63 -20.90
CA HIS A 174 13.09 -14.98 -20.22
C HIS A 174 12.09 -14.41 -21.22
N GLY A 175 10.88 -14.12 -20.75
CA GLY A 175 9.88 -13.49 -21.60
C GLY A 175 9.21 -14.47 -22.57
N ILE A 176 9.53 -14.43 -23.85
CA ILE A 176 9.00 -15.34 -24.87
C ILE A 176 10.00 -16.49 -25.04
N SER A 177 9.57 -17.70 -24.63
CA SER A 177 10.45 -18.88 -24.69
C SER A 177 10.78 -19.28 -26.14
N GLY A 178 12.06 -19.49 -26.43
CA GLY A 178 12.58 -19.98 -27.69
C GLY A 178 12.92 -18.90 -28.73
N ASP A 179 12.86 -17.61 -28.32
CA ASP A 179 13.29 -16.51 -29.19
C ASP A 179 14.74 -16.08 -28.98
N ASN A 180 15.41 -16.68 -27.98
CA ASN A 180 16.78 -16.38 -27.58
C ASN A 180 17.00 -14.91 -27.19
N LEU A 181 15.97 -14.30 -26.61
CA LEU A 181 16.02 -12.95 -26.05
C LEU A 181 15.90 -13.04 -24.53
N THR A 182 16.85 -12.48 -23.80
CA THR A 182 16.89 -12.62 -22.35
C THR A 182 17.17 -11.30 -21.65
N SER A 183 16.56 -11.13 -20.47
CA SER A 183 16.91 -10.05 -19.56
C SER A 183 18.07 -10.41 -18.62
N ALA A 184 18.65 -11.59 -18.75
CA ALA A 184 19.76 -12.02 -17.91
C ALA A 184 21.09 -11.52 -18.45
N LEU A 185 21.79 -10.67 -17.71
CA LEU A 185 23.17 -10.26 -18.01
C LEU A 185 24.16 -11.44 -17.94
N ARG A 186 23.82 -12.48 -17.21
CA ARG A 186 24.62 -13.74 -17.08
C ARG A 186 23.82 -14.87 -17.67
N PRO A 187 23.93 -15.08 -19.00
CA PRO A 187 23.20 -16.13 -19.69
C PRO A 187 23.67 -17.51 -19.27
N GLU A 188 22.73 -18.45 -19.23
CA GLU A 188 22.96 -19.85 -18.94
C GLU A 188 22.65 -20.67 -20.18
N PHE A 189 23.55 -21.58 -20.52
CA PHE A 189 23.42 -22.40 -21.72
C PHE A 189 23.39 -23.87 -21.37
N ARG A 190 22.59 -24.63 -22.11
CA ARG A 190 22.57 -26.07 -22.11
C ARG A 190 22.91 -26.55 -23.51
N VAL A 191 23.89 -27.49 -23.60
CA VAL A 191 24.29 -28.13 -24.84
C VAL A 191 23.95 -29.60 -24.77
N THR A 192 23.30 -30.11 -25.79
CA THR A 192 22.98 -31.53 -25.96
C THR A 192 23.88 -32.10 -27.01
N THR A 193 24.50 -33.25 -26.71
CA THR A 193 25.46 -33.94 -27.57
C THR A 193 25.24 -35.45 -27.51
N PRO A 194 25.80 -36.25 -28.45
CA PRO A 194 25.92 -37.68 -28.29
C PRO A 194 26.59 -38.08 -26.98
N GLY A 195 26.33 -39.32 -26.54
CA GLY A 195 26.77 -39.79 -25.21
C GLY A 195 28.29 -39.98 -25.07
N ASP A 196 29.02 -40.09 -26.16
CA ASP A 196 30.46 -40.27 -26.30
C ASP A 196 31.26 -38.97 -26.24
N VAL A 197 30.58 -37.81 -26.28
CA VAL A 197 31.23 -36.51 -26.07
C VAL A 197 31.77 -36.42 -24.65
N ASN A 198 33.05 -36.12 -24.54
CA ASN A 198 33.77 -36.03 -23.27
C ASN A 198 34.21 -34.63 -22.89
N ALA A 199 34.12 -33.66 -23.80
CA ALA A 199 34.41 -32.26 -23.54
C ALA A 199 33.54 -31.34 -24.40
N VAL A 200 33.01 -30.27 -23.77
CA VAL A 200 32.32 -29.17 -24.45
C VAL A 200 32.93 -27.87 -23.96
N ARG A 201 33.28 -27.00 -24.88
CA ARG A 201 33.78 -25.66 -24.57
C ARG A 201 33.04 -24.60 -25.36
N LEU A 202 32.97 -23.42 -24.75
CA LEU A 202 32.19 -22.30 -25.27
C LEU A 202 33.09 -21.07 -25.46
N SER A 203 32.80 -20.28 -26.46
CA SER A 203 33.41 -18.98 -26.73
C SER A 203 32.32 -18.00 -27.10
N LEU A 204 32.40 -16.76 -26.59
CA LEU A 204 31.43 -15.71 -26.83
C LEU A 204 32.01 -14.68 -27.82
N ASP A 205 31.21 -14.24 -28.80
CA ASP A 205 31.51 -13.17 -29.76
C ASP A 205 32.84 -13.32 -30.50
N GLY A 206 33.27 -14.59 -30.70
CA GLY A 206 34.51 -14.88 -31.38
C GLY A 206 35.77 -14.62 -30.56
N ASP A 207 35.65 -14.48 -29.23
CA ASP A 207 36.81 -14.41 -28.35
C ASP A 207 37.70 -15.66 -28.52
N THR A 208 38.98 -15.49 -28.42
CA THR A 208 39.95 -16.58 -28.44
C THR A 208 39.97 -17.37 -27.13
N SER A 209 39.35 -16.86 -26.09
CA SER A 209 39.22 -17.53 -24.79
C SER A 209 38.05 -18.53 -24.81
N TRP A 210 38.38 -19.78 -24.55
CA TRP A 210 37.39 -20.85 -24.45
C TRP A 210 37.16 -21.24 -22.98
N VAL A 211 35.92 -21.46 -22.62
CA VAL A 211 35.51 -21.92 -21.29
C VAL A 211 34.88 -23.32 -21.39
N ASN A 212 35.11 -24.14 -20.38
CA ASN A 212 34.60 -25.51 -20.40
C ASN A 212 33.22 -25.58 -19.74
N ALA A 213 32.29 -26.27 -20.40
CA ALA A 213 31.01 -26.64 -19.80
C ALA A 213 31.18 -27.81 -18.82
N THR A 214 30.23 -27.91 -17.91
CA THR A 214 30.15 -28.98 -16.91
C THR A 214 29.06 -29.98 -17.31
N LYS A 215 29.38 -31.27 -17.31
CA LYS A 215 28.41 -32.33 -17.63
C LYS A 215 27.47 -32.51 -16.41
N ASN A 216 26.16 -32.42 -16.64
CA ASN A 216 25.17 -32.63 -15.59
C ASN A 216 24.85 -34.14 -15.42
N ALA A 217 24.08 -34.46 -14.38
CA ALA A 217 23.70 -35.84 -14.06
C ALA A 217 22.83 -36.53 -15.16
N ALA A 218 22.17 -35.75 -16.00
CA ALA A 218 21.35 -36.27 -17.12
C ALA A 218 22.14 -36.44 -18.41
N GLY A 219 23.44 -36.10 -18.43
CA GLY A 219 24.32 -36.24 -19.58
C GLY A 219 24.42 -35.02 -20.49
N GLY A 220 23.65 -33.97 -20.23
CA GLY A 220 23.76 -32.68 -20.91
C GLY A 220 24.91 -31.84 -20.36
N TRP A 221 25.35 -30.85 -21.11
CA TRP A 221 26.42 -29.94 -20.71
C TRP A 221 25.83 -28.59 -20.37
N GLU A 222 26.26 -27.99 -19.26
CA GLU A 222 25.74 -26.71 -18.77
C GLU A 222 26.90 -25.75 -18.51
N TYR A 223 26.63 -24.47 -18.79
CA TYR A 223 27.53 -23.38 -18.47
C TYR A 223 26.75 -22.12 -18.14
N SER A 224 27.04 -21.53 -16.99
CA SER A 224 26.51 -20.22 -16.58
C SER A 224 27.65 -19.21 -16.71
N TRP A 225 27.40 -18.14 -17.46
CA TRP A 225 28.41 -17.09 -17.62
C TRP A 225 28.66 -16.38 -16.32
N PRO A 226 29.90 -16.30 -15.80
CA PRO A 226 30.15 -15.76 -14.46
C PRO A 226 30.08 -14.22 -14.39
N ASP A 227 30.41 -13.58 -15.51
CA ASP A 227 30.47 -12.13 -15.64
C ASP A 227 29.30 -11.61 -16.50
N ASP A 228 28.99 -10.34 -16.36
CA ASP A 228 27.96 -9.71 -17.16
C ASP A 228 28.37 -9.66 -18.63
N VAL A 229 27.53 -10.23 -19.46
CA VAL A 229 27.62 -10.10 -20.93
C VAL A 229 26.95 -8.75 -21.27
N GLY A 230 27.47 -7.94 -22.07
CA GLY A 230 26.92 -6.62 -22.42
C GLY A 230 25.50 -6.68 -22.97
N GLU A 231 24.88 -5.53 -23.04
CA GLU A 231 23.59 -5.31 -23.69
C GLU A 231 23.71 -5.52 -25.20
N GLY A 232 22.74 -6.18 -25.82
CA GLY A 232 22.67 -6.32 -27.27
C GLY A 232 22.84 -7.73 -27.81
N LYS A 233 23.22 -7.86 -29.08
CA LYS A 233 23.33 -9.12 -29.77
C LYS A 233 24.68 -9.79 -29.54
N HIS A 234 24.63 -11.09 -29.27
CA HIS A 234 25.77 -11.93 -29.00
C HIS A 234 25.70 -13.23 -29.82
N THR A 235 26.86 -13.80 -30.12
CA THR A 235 26.99 -15.09 -30.77
C THR A 235 27.79 -16.04 -29.87
N LEU A 236 27.14 -17.07 -29.37
CA LEU A 236 27.79 -18.17 -28.67
C LEU A 236 28.33 -19.17 -29.69
N THR A 237 29.60 -19.51 -29.60
CA THR A 237 30.22 -20.62 -30.34
C THR A 237 30.49 -21.78 -29.38
N VAL A 238 29.98 -22.95 -29.71
CA VAL A 238 30.18 -24.18 -28.94
C VAL A 238 31.02 -25.13 -29.74
N GLU A 239 32.03 -25.75 -29.12
CA GLU A 239 32.79 -26.86 -29.68
C GLU A 239 32.65 -28.08 -28.76
N ALA A 240 32.27 -29.19 -29.35
CA ALA A 240 32.20 -30.46 -28.66
C ALA A 240 33.35 -31.36 -29.15
N THR A 241 33.97 -32.09 -28.23
CA THR A 241 35.00 -33.11 -28.54
C THR A 241 34.53 -34.43 -27.94
N ASP A 242 34.53 -35.49 -28.74
CA ASP A 242 34.19 -36.84 -28.27
C ASP A 242 35.41 -37.58 -27.71
N ALA A 243 35.20 -38.82 -27.29
CA ALA A 243 36.25 -39.65 -26.74
C ALA A 243 37.29 -40.04 -27.78
N ALA A 244 36.90 -40.19 -29.07
CA ALA A 244 37.82 -40.47 -30.18
C ALA A 244 38.63 -39.24 -30.61
N GLY A 245 38.27 -38.04 -30.12
CA GLY A 245 38.94 -36.79 -30.46
C GLY A 245 38.37 -36.10 -31.71
N ASN A 246 37.19 -36.52 -32.20
CA ASN A 246 36.49 -35.75 -33.23
C ASN A 246 35.95 -34.45 -32.63
N THR A 247 35.83 -33.42 -33.43
CA THR A 247 35.33 -32.12 -33.01
C THR A 247 34.16 -31.66 -33.87
N ALA A 248 33.13 -31.10 -33.24
CA ALA A 248 32.02 -30.44 -33.91
C ALA A 248 31.84 -29.02 -33.35
N THR A 249 31.47 -28.08 -34.22
CA THR A 249 31.24 -26.68 -33.82
C THR A 249 29.85 -26.25 -34.26
N ARG A 250 29.16 -25.53 -33.40
CA ARG A 250 27.84 -24.94 -33.68
C ARG A 250 27.70 -23.59 -32.99
N THR A 251 26.92 -22.68 -33.56
CA THR A 251 26.67 -21.35 -33.01
C THR A 251 25.21 -21.18 -32.59
N LEU A 252 24.98 -20.30 -31.61
CA LEU A 252 23.68 -19.79 -31.21
C LEU A 252 23.77 -18.26 -31.15
N ASP A 253 22.92 -17.58 -31.91
CA ASP A 253 22.74 -16.14 -31.77
C ASP A 253 21.67 -15.89 -30.70
N PHE A 254 21.95 -14.98 -29.78
CA PHE A 254 21.03 -14.52 -28.73
C PHE A 254 21.16 -13.03 -28.49
N THR A 255 20.20 -12.46 -27.80
CA THR A 255 20.20 -11.03 -27.46
C THR A 255 20.00 -10.86 -25.96
N VAL A 256 20.81 -10.01 -25.36
CA VAL A 256 20.59 -9.53 -23.98
C VAL A 256 19.91 -8.17 -24.05
N ASP A 257 18.77 -8.05 -23.41
CA ASP A 257 18.01 -6.82 -23.27
C ASP A 257 17.53 -6.66 -21.83
N THR A 258 18.14 -5.75 -21.11
CA THR A 258 17.84 -5.47 -19.70
C THR A 258 17.13 -4.14 -19.51
N THR A 259 16.87 -3.44 -20.62
CA THR A 259 16.31 -2.11 -20.61
C THR A 259 14.80 -2.14 -20.73
N LEU A 260 14.13 -1.41 -19.87
CA LEU A 260 12.69 -1.19 -19.94
C LEU A 260 12.36 0.12 -19.23
N SER A 261 11.64 0.99 -19.91
CA SER A 261 11.22 2.28 -19.35
C SER A 261 10.21 2.11 -18.23
N VAL A 262 10.27 3.01 -17.25
CA VAL A 262 9.26 3.06 -16.18
C VAL A 262 8.00 3.71 -16.74
N PRO A 263 6.86 3.03 -16.75
CA PRO A 263 5.61 3.58 -17.26
C PRO A 263 5.08 4.70 -16.36
N VAL A 264 4.32 5.62 -16.93
CA VAL A 264 3.65 6.72 -16.24
C VAL A 264 2.15 6.58 -16.46
N ILE A 265 1.37 6.70 -15.40
CA ILE A 265 -0.11 6.75 -15.46
C ILE A 265 -0.59 8.06 -14.88
N THR A 266 -1.54 8.69 -15.58
CA THR A 266 -2.17 9.94 -15.18
C THR A 266 -3.67 9.87 -15.38
N LEU A 267 -4.44 10.51 -14.50
CA LEU A 267 -5.86 10.75 -14.69
C LEU A 267 -6.03 11.74 -15.85
N ASP A 268 -6.95 11.46 -16.77
CA ASP A 268 -7.20 12.35 -17.89
C ASP A 268 -7.75 13.70 -17.39
N SER A 269 -7.18 14.78 -17.87
CA SER A 269 -7.51 16.13 -17.40
C SER A 269 -8.99 16.52 -17.63
N ALA A 270 -9.70 15.86 -18.54
CA ALA A 270 -11.13 16.02 -18.72
C ALA A 270 -11.93 15.43 -17.56
N ASP A 271 -11.47 14.30 -17.03
CA ASP A 271 -12.15 13.52 -16.00
C ASP A 271 -11.69 13.90 -14.58
N ASP A 272 -10.59 14.63 -14.45
CA ASP A 272 -10.15 15.28 -13.21
C ASP A 272 -11.07 16.47 -12.94
N SER A 273 -12.18 16.23 -12.28
CA SER A 273 -13.24 17.22 -12.07
C SER A 273 -12.93 18.13 -10.86
N GLY A 274 -13.65 19.22 -10.71
CA GLY A 274 -13.41 20.18 -9.62
C GLY A 274 -12.05 20.86 -9.71
N ASN A 275 -11.21 20.63 -8.70
CA ASN A 275 -9.84 21.14 -8.65
C ASN A 275 -8.93 20.30 -9.54
N LYS A 276 -8.28 20.92 -10.50
CA LYS A 276 -7.41 20.20 -11.45
C LYS A 276 -6.07 19.82 -10.81
N GLY A 277 -5.66 18.57 -11.01
CA GLY A 277 -4.36 18.03 -10.56
C GLY A 277 -4.34 17.47 -9.15
N ASP A 278 -5.49 17.35 -8.50
CA ASP A 278 -5.60 16.73 -7.17
C ASP A 278 -6.03 15.25 -7.23
N ASN A 279 -6.36 14.75 -8.43
CA ASN A 279 -6.84 13.40 -8.70
C ASN A 279 -8.14 13.04 -7.93
N VAL A 280 -8.98 14.02 -7.65
CA VAL A 280 -10.31 13.82 -7.10
C VAL A 280 -11.34 14.05 -8.20
N THR A 281 -12.22 13.09 -8.41
CA THR A 281 -13.16 13.15 -9.53
C THR A 281 -14.57 12.77 -9.13
N SER A 282 -15.55 13.47 -9.72
CA SER A 282 -16.95 13.08 -9.67
C SER A 282 -17.33 12.10 -10.79
N ASP A 283 -16.40 11.81 -11.71
CA ASP A 283 -16.64 10.80 -12.74
C ASP A 283 -16.45 9.39 -12.15
N ARG A 284 -17.45 8.55 -12.34
CA ARG A 284 -17.42 7.14 -11.90
C ARG A 284 -16.76 6.21 -12.89
N SER A 285 -16.40 6.69 -14.05
CA SER A 285 -15.70 5.93 -15.10
C SER A 285 -14.55 6.73 -15.71
N PRO A 286 -13.63 7.25 -14.85
CA PRO A 286 -12.58 8.14 -15.30
C PRO A 286 -11.61 7.45 -16.25
N GLY A 287 -11.12 8.17 -17.25
CA GLY A 287 -10.09 7.75 -18.17
C GLY A 287 -8.69 8.00 -17.62
N PHE A 288 -7.76 7.13 -18.00
CA PHE A 288 -6.36 7.23 -17.62
C PHE A 288 -5.47 7.06 -18.84
N THR A 289 -4.55 7.97 -19.02
CA THR A 289 -3.52 7.89 -20.05
C THR A 289 -2.26 7.25 -19.48
N ILE A 290 -1.69 6.29 -20.25
CA ILE A 290 -0.46 5.61 -19.89
C ILE A 290 0.59 5.95 -20.92
N GLU A 291 1.71 6.46 -20.46
CA GLU A 291 2.82 6.95 -21.28
C GLU A 291 4.13 6.24 -20.93
N ASN A 292 5.17 6.51 -21.71
CA ASN A 292 6.52 5.97 -21.54
C ASN A 292 6.57 4.44 -21.67
N ILE A 293 5.87 3.90 -22.68
CA ILE A 293 5.82 2.48 -23.00
C ILE A 293 6.73 2.21 -24.20
N ASP A 294 7.73 1.38 -24.02
CA ASP A 294 8.68 1.01 -25.07
C ASP A 294 8.02 0.15 -26.17
N PRO A 295 8.52 0.21 -27.40
CA PRO A 295 7.89 -0.49 -28.56
C PRO A 295 7.89 -2.01 -28.44
N ASP A 296 8.82 -2.60 -27.69
CA ASP A 296 9.02 -4.01 -27.46
C ASP A 296 8.24 -4.57 -26.28
N VAL A 297 7.46 -3.72 -25.59
CA VAL A 297 6.56 -4.15 -24.52
C VAL A 297 5.49 -5.09 -25.09
N ARG A 298 5.45 -6.31 -24.57
CA ARG A 298 4.48 -7.33 -24.94
C ARG A 298 3.21 -7.32 -24.12
N ARG A 299 3.30 -6.79 -22.89
CA ARG A 299 2.16 -6.79 -21.95
C ARG A 299 2.13 -5.54 -21.09
N VAL A 300 1.00 -4.92 -21.07
CA VAL A 300 0.68 -3.80 -20.17
C VAL A 300 -0.53 -4.21 -19.33
N THR A 301 -0.41 -4.11 -18.01
CA THR A 301 -1.51 -4.35 -17.07
C THR A 301 -1.64 -3.21 -16.10
N VAL A 302 -2.86 -2.90 -15.71
CA VAL A 302 -3.16 -1.98 -14.61
C VAL A 302 -3.64 -2.80 -13.42
N GLN A 303 -2.94 -2.68 -12.32
CA GLN A 303 -3.41 -3.17 -11.03
C GLN A 303 -4.20 -2.06 -10.36
N ILE A 304 -5.42 -2.36 -9.96
CA ILE A 304 -6.34 -1.44 -9.30
C ILE A 304 -6.60 -1.98 -7.91
N THR A 305 -6.32 -1.18 -6.91
CA THR A 305 -6.58 -1.51 -5.50
C THR A 305 -7.64 -0.58 -4.94
N HIS A 306 -8.67 -1.16 -4.34
CA HIS A 306 -9.77 -0.47 -3.67
C HIS A 306 -10.23 -1.29 -2.48
N ASP A 307 -10.39 -0.67 -1.31
CA ASP A 307 -10.84 -1.32 -0.06
C ASP A 307 -10.10 -2.63 0.26
N GLY A 308 -8.77 -2.63 0.08
CA GLY A 308 -7.94 -3.79 0.36
C GLY A 308 -8.03 -4.93 -0.66
N SER A 309 -8.87 -4.79 -1.68
CA SER A 309 -8.99 -5.74 -2.80
C SER A 309 -8.22 -5.22 -4.01
N SER A 310 -7.47 -6.10 -4.67
CA SER A 310 -6.73 -5.77 -5.89
C SER A 310 -7.20 -6.62 -7.05
N ARG A 311 -7.30 -6.00 -8.23
CA ARG A 311 -7.53 -6.70 -9.50
C ARG A 311 -6.57 -6.20 -10.56
N GLU A 312 -6.22 -7.07 -11.50
CA GLU A 312 -5.43 -6.71 -12.67
C GLU A 312 -6.29 -6.66 -13.93
N VAL A 313 -6.02 -5.69 -14.78
CA VAL A 313 -6.67 -5.52 -16.08
C VAL A 313 -5.58 -5.44 -17.13
N ALA A 314 -5.61 -6.37 -18.10
CA ALA A 314 -4.72 -6.31 -19.25
C ALA A 314 -5.23 -5.26 -20.24
N LEU A 315 -4.30 -4.45 -20.75
CA LEU A 315 -4.63 -3.41 -21.71
C LEU A 315 -4.23 -3.81 -23.11
N THR A 316 -4.94 -3.24 -24.07
CA THR A 316 -4.60 -3.27 -25.48
C THR A 316 -4.45 -1.85 -26.01
N GLN A 317 -3.51 -1.65 -26.90
CA GLN A 317 -3.30 -0.35 -27.52
C GLN A 317 -4.46 0.00 -28.47
N THR A 318 -5.00 1.20 -28.34
CA THR A 318 -6.05 1.69 -29.20
C THR A 318 -5.60 2.99 -29.89
N GLY A 319 -5.58 3.00 -31.23
CA GLY A 319 -5.13 4.17 -31.98
C GLY A 319 -3.67 4.59 -31.70
N GLY A 320 -2.81 3.65 -31.30
CA GLY A 320 -1.40 3.93 -30.97
C GLY A 320 -1.20 4.48 -29.55
N ARG A 321 -2.21 4.46 -28.71
CA ARG A 321 -2.14 4.95 -27.33
C ARG A 321 -2.55 3.86 -26.35
N TRP A 322 -1.93 3.89 -25.19
CA TRP A 322 -2.33 3.08 -24.04
C TRP A 322 -3.26 3.91 -23.16
N HIS A 323 -4.45 3.41 -22.99
CA HIS A 323 -5.50 4.08 -22.22
C HIS A 323 -6.28 3.05 -21.40
N PHE A 324 -6.66 3.44 -20.20
CA PHE A 324 -7.50 2.63 -19.31
C PHE A 324 -8.77 3.41 -18.96
N THR A 325 -9.90 2.76 -19.03
CA THR A 325 -11.18 3.21 -18.47
C THR A 325 -11.82 2.04 -17.76
N PRO A 326 -12.40 2.21 -16.57
CA PRO A 326 -13.07 1.13 -15.87
C PRO A 326 -14.21 0.50 -16.68
N ASP A 327 -14.30 -0.83 -16.68
CA ASP A 327 -15.38 -1.57 -17.34
C ASP A 327 -16.77 -1.34 -16.71
N SER A 328 -16.81 -0.91 -15.47
CA SER A 328 -18.00 -0.57 -14.71
C SER A 328 -17.76 0.67 -13.86
N ALA A 329 -18.82 1.42 -13.63
CA ALA A 329 -18.77 2.61 -12.78
C ALA A 329 -18.21 2.28 -11.38
N TRP A 330 -17.24 3.05 -10.95
CA TRP A 330 -16.65 2.97 -9.61
C TRP A 330 -17.61 3.53 -8.55
N THR A 331 -17.46 3.02 -7.34
CA THR A 331 -18.11 3.58 -6.15
C THR A 331 -17.27 4.69 -5.57
N ASP A 332 -17.88 5.56 -4.79
CA ASP A 332 -17.14 6.57 -4.05
C ASP A 332 -16.10 5.92 -3.15
N GLY A 333 -14.88 6.46 -3.14
CA GLY A 333 -13.76 5.92 -2.37
C GLY A 333 -12.42 6.18 -3.04
N SER A 334 -11.36 5.69 -2.41
CA SER A 334 -9.98 5.82 -2.90
C SER A 334 -9.56 4.59 -3.70
N TYR A 335 -8.95 4.83 -4.84
CA TYR A 335 -8.39 3.83 -5.75
C TYR A 335 -6.91 4.10 -5.94
N THR A 336 -6.11 3.06 -5.85
CA THR A 336 -4.68 3.14 -6.19
C THR A 336 -4.44 2.34 -7.45
N LEU A 337 -3.87 2.97 -8.47
CA LEU A 337 -3.55 2.35 -9.75
C LEU A 337 -2.04 2.23 -9.90
N THR A 338 -1.58 1.04 -10.32
CA THR A 338 -0.18 0.80 -10.66
C THR A 338 -0.11 0.10 -12.01
N VAL A 339 0.62 0.67 -12.94
CA VAL A 339 0.87 0.04 -14.24
C VAL A 339 2.06 -0.88 -14.12
N LYS A 340 1.90 -2.09 -14.62
CA LYS A 340 2.98 -3.06 -14.81
C LYS A 340 3.19 -3.25 -16.31
N VAL A 341 4.41 -3.14 -16.76
CA VAL A 341 4.83 -3.45 -18.11
C VAL A 341 5.81 -4.61 -18.12
N GLU A 342 5.76 -5.40 -19.17
CA GLU A 342 6.63 -6.53 -19.40
C GLU A 342 7.00 -6.54 -20.88
N ASP A 343 8.31 -6.59 -21.20
CA ASP A 343 8.82 -6.63 -22.57
C ASP A 343 9.00 -8.05 -23.09
N ASN A 344 9.50 -8.19 -24.29
CA ASN A 344 9.78 -9.49 -24.92
C ASN A 344 10.93 -10.25 -24.22
N ALA A 345 11.91 -9.54 -23.66
CA ALA A 345 13.02 -10.11 -22.91
C ALA A 345 12.64 -10.57 -21.49
N GLY A 346 11.43 -10.23 -21.03
CA GLY A 346 10.94 -10.56 -19.69
C GLY A 346 11.32 -9.55 -18.61
N ASN A 347 11.81 -8.36 -18.97
CA ASN A 347 11.97 -7.28 -18.01
C ASN A 347 10.60 -6.80 -17.53
N ILE A 348 10.52 -6.42 -16.26
CA ILE A 348 9.31 -5.93 -15.65
C ILE A 348 9.59 -4.58 -14.99
N ARG A 349 8.71 -3.60 -15.24
CA ARG A 349 8.70 -2.31 -14.56
C ARG A 349 7.30 -1.96 -14.08
N TYR A 350 7.28 -1.16 -13.03
CA TYR A 350 6.04 -0.65 -12.42
C TYR A 350 6.07 0.87 -12.43
N SER A 351 4.91 1.47 -12.66
CA SER A 351 4.75 2.91 -12.44
C SER A 351 4.85 3.24 -10.95
N THR A 352 5.07 4.50 -10.64
CA THR A 352 4.65 5.02 -9.35
C THR A 352 3.14 4.81 -9.20
N PRO A 353 2.65 4.41 -8.02
CA PRO A 353 1.22 4.34 -7.77
C PRO A 353 0.55 5.70 -7.97
N LEU A 354 -0.58 5.71 -8.64
CA LEU A 354 -1.47 6.86 -8.77
C LEU A 354 -2.66 6.66 -7.84
N ASP A 355 -2.81 7.54 -6.87
CA ASP A 355 -3.98 7.56 -6.01
C ASP A 355 -5.05 8.49 -6.61
N VAL A 356 -6.27 7.99 -6.71
CA VAL A 356 -7.44 8.69 -7.24
C VAL A 356 -8.59 8.52 -6.27
N LYS A 357 -9.30 9.61 -5.96
CA LYS A 357 -10.53 9.57 -5.16
C LYS A 357 -11.73 9.79 -6.08
N VAL A 358 -12.64 8.85 -6.13
CA VAL A 358 -13.97 9.05 -6.71
C VAL A 358 -14.89 9.57 -5.60
N ASP A 359 -15.54 10.70 -5.87
CA ASP A 359 -16.44 11.35 -4.94
C ASP A 359 -17.58 12.02 -5.74
N THR A 360 -18.77 11.47 -5.64
CA THR A 360 -19.90 11.91 -6.44
C THR A 360 -20.95 12.69 -5.65
N HIS A 361 -20.68 12.97 -4.37
CA HIS A 361 -21.66 13.57 -3.48
C HIS A 361 -21.02 14.60 -2.55
N THR A 362 -21.73 15.69 -2.35
CA THR A 362 -21.45 16.64 -1.27
C THR A 362 -22.71 17.00 -0.53
N SER A 363 -22.60 17.59 0.64
CA SER A 363 -23.75 17.96 1.48
C SER A 363 -23.47 19.16 2.36
N ILE A 364 -24.56 19.75 2.88
CA ILE A 364 -24.50 20.76 3.93
C ILE A 364 -25.07 20.15 5.20
N ASN A 365 -24.21 19.90 6.17
CA ASN A 365 -24.58 19.26 7.43
C ASN A 365 -25.50 20.19 8.25
N ARG A 366 -25.05 21.42 8.49
CA ARG A 366 -25.75 22.40 9.28
C ARG A 366 -25.49 23.83 8.82
N ILE A 367 -26.50 24.68 8.90
CA ILE A 367 -26.39 26.12 8.80
C ILE A 367 -26.90 26.68 10.15
N GLU A 368 -26.15 27.55 10.79
CA GLU A 368 -26.43 28.15 12.06
C GLU A 368 -26.40 29.66 11.94
N LEU A 369 -27.36 30.33 12.57
CA LEU A 369 -27.27 31.74 12.92
C LEU A 369 -26.42 31.83 14.19
N VAL A 370 -25.24 32.45 14.15
CA VAL A 370 -24.28 32.46 15.28
C VAL A 370 -24.70 33.39 16.38
N ASN A 371 -25.24 34.57 16.00
CA ASN A 371 -25.79 35.56 16.89
C ASN A 371 -27.32 35.40 17.02
N ASP A 372 -27.73 34.18 17.29
CA ASP A 372 -29.08 33.77 17.66
C ASP A 372 -29.28 34.17 19.12
N ASN A 373 -29.68 35.41 19.32
CA ASN A 373 -29.82 36.03 20.65
C ASN A 373 -31.20 35.73 21.22
N GLY A 374 -31.37 35.89 22.54
CA GLY A 374 -32.65 35.63 23.19
C GLY A 374 -32.96 34.17 23.38
N VAL A 375 -33.90 33.61 22.63
CA VAL A 375 -34.27 32.18 22.68
C VAL A 375 -33.36 31.37 21.74
N PRO A 376 -32.56 30.42 22.25
CA PRO A 376 -31.64 29.67 21.42
C PRO A 376 -32.34 28.77 20.39
N ASP A 377 -31.75 28.63 19.20
CA ASP A 377 -32.13 27.72 18.09
C ASP A 377 -33.51 28.07 17.43
N ASP A 378 -34.03 29.30 17.61
CA ASP A 378 -35.25 29.75 16.93
C ASP A 378 -34.95 30.54 15.63
N ASN A 379 -33.67 30.83 15.37
CA ASN A 379 -33.18 31.64 14.24
C ASN A 379 -33.74 33.09 14.23
N LEU A 380 -33.99 33.65 15.38
CA LEU A 380 -34.42 35.03 15.58
C LEU A 380 -33.27 35.82 16.22
N THR A 381 -32.96 36.98 15.70
CA THR A 381 -31.86 37.80 16.22
C THR A 381 -32.22 39.30 16.25
N ASN A 382 -31.66 40.01 17.20
CA ASN A 382 -31.70 41.47 17.22
C ASN A 382 -30.53 42.14 16.51
N GLU A 383 -29.67 41.33 15.86
CA GLU A 383 -28.48 41.84 15.16
C GLU A 383 -28.79 42.11 13.68
N MET A 384 -28.71 43.35 13.24
CA MET A 384 -28.91 43.73 11.84
C MET A 384 -27.81 43.22 10.91
N ARG A 385 -26.69 42.76 11.45
CA ARG A 385 -25.57 42.14 10.70
C ARG A 385 -25.41 40.69 11.14
N PRO A 386 -26.26 39.80 10.64
CA PRO A 386 -26.26 38.42 11.08
C PRO A 386 -24.96 37.71 10.72
N GLN A 387 -24.55 36.78 11.58
CA GLN A 387 -23.38 35.93 11.41
C GLN A 387 -23.83 34.50 11.24
N PHE A 388 -23.25 33.82 10.25
CA PHE A 388 -23.62 32.44 9.95
C PHE A 388 -22.40 31.53 10.04
N ARG A 389 -22.65 30.34 10.55
CA ARG A 389 -21.72 29.21 10.51
C ARG A 389 -22.33 28.11 9.68
N VAL A 390 -21.56 27.59 8.73
CA VAL A 390 -21.94 26.48 7.87
C VAL A 390 -21.00 25.31 8.15
N THR A 391 -21.56 24.17 8.49
CA THR A 391 -20.80 22.93 8.70
C THR A 391 -21.04 21.99 7.52
N VAL A 392 -19.96 21.52 6.92
CA VAL A 392 -19.93 20.72 5.69
C VAL A 392 -18.89 19.59 5.82
N PRO A 393 -18.83 18.61 4.91
CA PRO A 393 -17.73 17.67 4.80
C PRO A 393 -16.38 18.39 4.63
N GLU A 394 -15.29 17.72 5.07
CA GLU A 394 -13.94 18.32 5.09
C GLU A 394 -13.35 18.61 3.71
N ASP A 395 -13.88 17.97 2.66
CA ASP A 395 -13.47 18.10 1.25
C ASP A 395 -14.18 19.22 0.50
N VAL A 396 -15.10 19.92 1.14
CA VAL A 396 -15.70 21.14 0.58
C VAL A 396 -14.64 22.24 0.48
N THR A 397 -14.50 22.77 -0.73
CA THR A 397 -13.49 23.77 -1.09
C THR A 397 -14.06 25.18 -1.22
N VAL A 398 -15.36 25.28 -1.51
CA VAL A 398 -16.07 26.57 -1.66
C VAL A 398 -17.41 26.51 -0.96
N VAL A 399 -17.68 27.53 -0.15
CA VAL A 399 -19.01 27.80 0.43
C VAL A 399 -19.42 29.21 0.06
N ARG A 400 -20.56 29.36 -0.56
CA ARG A 400 -21.10 30.66 -0.93
C ARG A 400 -22.54 30.84 -0.45
N LEU A 401 -22.88 32.07 -0.15
CA LEU A 401 -24.16 32.43 0.43
C LEU A 401 -24.87 33.44 -0.45
N SER A 402 -26.18 33.36 -0.49
CA SER A 402 -27.06 34.35 -1.12
C SER A 402 -28.24 34.63 -0.23
N LEU A 403 -28.57 35.91 -0.05
CA LEU A 403 -29.68 36.36 0.78
C LEU A 403 -30.88 36.74 -0.08
N ASP A 404 -32.08 36.23 0.32
CA ASP A 404 -33.40 36.56 -0.26
C ASP A 404 -33.45 36.37 -1.79
N GLY A 405 -32.69 35.43 -2.33
CA GLY A 405 -32.67 35.17 -3.77
C GLY A 405 -32.18 36.35 -4.62
N SER A 406 -31.41 37.28 -4.03
CA SER A 406 -30.94 38.50 -4.67
C SER A 406 -30.04 38.30 -5.88
N GLY A 407 -29.62 37.03 -6.15
CA GLY A 407 -28.70 36.66 -7.22
C GLY A 407 -27.24 37.04 -7.00
N GLY A 408 -26.94 37.72 -5.91
CA GLY A 408 -25.59 38.02 -5.43
C GLY A 408 -25.07 36.92 -4.54
N TRP A 409 -24.01 36.21 -4.98
CA TRP A 409 -23.32 35.23 -4.16
C TRP A 409 -22.09 35.81 -3.48
N VAL A 410 -21.90 35.52 -2.21
CA VAL A 410 -20.73 35.91 -1.43
C VAL A 410 -20.05 34.66 -0.86
N ASN A 411 -18.73 34.67 -0.82
CA ASN A 411 -17.98 33.51 -0.32
C ASN A 411 -17.83 33.59 1.21
N ALA A 412 -18.07 32.49 1.86
CA ALA A 412 -17.70 32.31 3.26
C ALA A 412 -16.19 32.15 3.42
N THR A 413 -15.72 32.37 4.63
CA THR A 413 -14.32 32.17 5.02
C THR A 413 -14.20 30.88 5.81
N ALA A 414 -13.20 30.06 5.51
CA ALA A 414 -12.93 28.83 6.25
C ALA A 414 -12.66 29.14 7.73
N GLY A 415 -13.27 28.39 8.61
CA GLY A 415 -13.07 28.45 10.05
C GLY A 415 -11.76 27.82 10.50
N ALA A 416 -11.54 27.80 11.81
CA ALA A 416 -10.37 27.15 12.40
C ALA A 416 -10.45 25.61 12.34
N THR A 417 -11.66 25.08 12.33
CA THR A 417 -11.95 23.65 12.23
C THR A 417 -12.23 23.30 10.77
N LYS A 418 -11.66 22.20 10.27
CA LYS A 418 -12.00 21.71 8.94
C LYS A 418 -13.50 21.43 8.82
N GLY A 419 -14.06 21.76 7.67
CA GLY A 419 -15.49 21.62 7.42
C GLY A 419 -16.36 22.70 8.08
N GLU A 420 -15.77 23.68 8.73
CA GLU A 420 -16.47 24.85 9.29
C GLU A 420 -16.19 26.09 8.44
N TRP A 421 -17.24 26.81 8.08
CA TRP A 421 -17.16 28.03 7.28
C TRP A 421 -18.00 29.12 7.95
N ASN A 422 -17.47 30.34 7.98
CA ASN A 422 -18.09 31.45 8.65
C ASN A 422 -18.31 32.65 7.71
N TYR A 423 -19.41 33.31 7.89
CA TYR A 423 -19.68 34.55 7.16
C TYR A 423 -20.41 35.54 8.07
N SER A 424 -19.93 36.77 8.11
CA SER A 424 -20.59 37.89 8.80
C SER A 424 -21.07 38.87 7.74
N TRP A 425 -22.36 39.20 7.76
CA TRP A 425 -22.92 40.16 6.80
C TRP A 425 -22.31 41.56 7.05
N PRO A 426 -21.73 42.21 6.03
CA PRO A 426 -20.98 43.45 6.24
C PRO A 426 -21.84 44.68 6.36
N SER A 427 -23.11 44.64 5.93
CA SER A 427 -24.09 45.72 5.97
C SER A 427 -25.33 45.27 6.67
N ASP A 428 -26.12 46.24 7.14
CA ASP A 428 -27.38 45.97 7.80
C ASP A 428 -28.34 45.26 6.83
N VAL A 429 -28.90 44.17 7.31
CA VAL A 429 -29.98 43.42 6.67
C VAL A 429 -31.30 44.02 7.24
N GLY A 430 -32.34 44.09 6.47
CA GLY A 430 -33.59 44.67 6.89
C GLY A 430 -34.24 43.89 8.02
N GLU A 431 -35.19 44.56 8.66
CA GLU A 431 -36.10 44.00 9.66
C GLU A 431 -37.04 42.96 9.05
N GLY A 432 -37.30 41.86 9.76
CA GLY A 432 -38.28 40.86 9.36
C GLY A 432 -37.70 39.54 8.93
N LYS A 433 -38.46 38.80 8.10
CA LYS A 433 -38.09 37.43 7.67
C LYS A 433 -37.17 37.45 6.46
N HIS A 434 -36.16 36.60 6.53
CA HIS A 434 -35.14 36.44 5.49
C HIS A 434 -34.89 34.96 5.18
N VAL A 435 -34.40 34.66 3.98
CA VAL A 435 -34.01 33.33 3.54
C VAL A 435 -32.56 33.37 3.12
N LEU A 436 -31.70 32.68 3.88
CA LEU A 436 -30.32 32.44 3.50
C LEU A 436 -30.26 31.20 2.64
N THR A 437 -29.69 31.30 1.44
CA THR A 437 -29.35 30.16 0.57
C THR A 437 -27.85 29.93 0.62
N VAL A 438 -27.43 28.73 0.97
CA VAL A 438 -26.04 28.30 0.98
C VAL A 438 -25.83 27.30 -0.13
N GLU A 439 -24.78 27.48 -0.91
CA GLU A 439 -24.29 26.54 -1.89
C GLU A 439 -22.86 26.17 -1.57
N VAL A 440 -22.55 24.88 -1.66
CA VAL A 440 -21.22 24.35 -1.42
C VAL A 440 -20.70 23.61 -2.65
N THR A 441 -19.39 23.65 -2.83
CA THR A 441 -18.70 22.87 -3.86
C THR A 441 -17.53 22.15 -3.21
N ASP A 442 -17.41 20.83 -3.43
CA ASP A 442 -16.30 20.03 -2.93
C ASP A 442 -15.09 20.00 -3.88
N ALA A 443 -14.07 19.23 -3.54
CA ALA A 443 -12.86 19.06 -4.34
C ALA A 443 -13.15 18.37 -5.67
N ALA A 444 -14.10 17.42 -5.70
CA ALA A 444 -14.53 16.72 -6.91
C ALA A 444 -15.44 17.57 -7.83
N GLY A 445 -15.87 18.75 -7.38
CA GLY A 445 -16.76 19.64 -8.11
C GLY A 445 -18.25 19.35 -7.93
N ASN A 446 -18.64 18.45 -7.00
CA ASN A 446 -20.04 18.26 -6.67
C ASN A 446 -20.59 19.48 -5.94
N THR A 447 -21.86 19.78 -6.16
CA THR A 447 -22.54 20.92 -5.52
C THR A 447 -23.74 20.49 -4.71
N ALA A 448 -23.97 21.15 -3.59
CA ALA A 448 -25.19 20.99 -2.80
C ALA A 448 -25.70 22.36 -2.35
N THR A 449 -27.02 22.49 -2.24
CA THR A 449 -27.67 23.72 -1.82
C THR A 449 -28.63 23.45 -0.65
N LYS A 450 -28.66 24.34 0.34
CA LYS A 450 -29.57 24.28 1.48
C LYS A 450 -29.94 25.69 1.90
N THR A 451 -31.16 25.87 2.45
CA THR A 451 -31.66 27.14 2.94
C THR A 451 -31.80 27.15 4.44
N LEU A 452 -31.70 28.33 5.03
CA LEU A 452 -32.04 28.66 6.40
C LEU A 452 -33.00 29.84 6.40
N ASP A 453 -34.18 29.66 6.98
CA ASP A 453 -35.11 30.77 7.29
C ASP A 453 -34.67 31.36 8.63
N PHE A 454 -34.57 32.70 8.69
CA PHE A 454 -34.27 33.43 9.92
C PHE A 454 -35.02 34.75 9.95
N SER A 455 -35.07 35.37 11.10
CA SER A 455 -35.73 36.67 11.27
C SER A 455 -34.85 37.64 12.03
N ILE A 456 -34.98 38.92 11.69
CA ILE A 456 -34.37 40.02 12.43
C ILE A 456 -35.47 40.81 13.09
N ASP A 457 -35.40 41.01 14.42
CA ASP A 457 -36.27 41.85 15.21
C ASP A 457 -35.42 42.70 16.16
N THR A 458 -35.41 43.99 15.93
CA THR A 458 -34.66 44.97 16.73
C THR A 458 -35.59 45.85 17.58
N LYS A 459 -36.90 45.56 17.53
CA LYS A 459 -37.91 46.40 18.15
C LYS A 459 -38.39 45.80 19.47
N LEU A 460 -38.38 46.62 20.50
CA LEU A 460 -38.98 46.31 21.78
C LEU A 460 -39.45 47.57 22.42
N SER A 461 -40.71 47.61 22.87
CA SER A 461 -41.31 48.74 23.55
C SER A 461 -40.65 48.99 24.90
N GLU A 462 -40.58 50.27 25.31
CA GLU A 462 -40.14 50.66 26.64
C GLU A 462 -41.25 50.39 27.64
N PRO A 463 -41.05 49.50 28.64
CA PRO A 463 -42.09 49.15 29.58
C PRO A 463 -42.38 50.31 30.55
N VAL A 464 -43.58 50.37 31.01
CA VAL A 464 -44.02 51.37 32.02
C VAL A 464 -44.45 50.67 33.30
N ILE A 465 -44.00 51.16 34.44
CA ILE A 465 -44.44 50.71 35.78
C ILE A 465 -45.17 51.83 36.52
N THR A 466 -46.29 51.48 37.07
CA THR A 466 -47.12 52.44 37.87
C THR A 466 -47.58 51.81 39.17
N LEU A 467 -47.60 52.57 40.25
CA LEU A 467 -48.25 52.16 41.49
C LEU A 467 -49.79 52.11 41.27
N ASN A 468 -50.42 51.00 41.65
CA ASN A 468 -51.86 50.87 41.49
C ASN A 468 -52.60 51.91 42.29
N SER A 469 -53.60 52.58 41.70
CA SER A 469 -54.37 53.65 42.32
C SER A 469 -55.08 53.24 43.60
N ALA A 470 -55.35 51.94 43.78
CA ALA A 470 -55.95 51.44 45.05
C ALA A 470 -54.93 51.36 46.20
N ASP A 471 -53.64 51.34 45.87
CA ASP A 471 -52.55 51.30 46.85
C ASP A 471 -51.81 52.62 46.97
N ASP A 472 -52.07 53.55 46.08
CA ASP A 472 -51.62 54.96 46.17
C ASP A 472 -52.51 55.69 47.17
N THR A 473 -52.11 55.70 48.45
CA THR A 473 -52.90 56.12 49.54
C THR A 473 -52.56 57.55 49.90
N GLY A 474 -53.54 58.32 50.37
CA GLY A 474 -53.37 59.75 50.73
C GLY A 474 -53.65 60.66 49.54
N VAL A 475 -52.64 61.27 48.94
CA VAL A 475 -52.79 62.15 47.78
C VAL A 475 -52.48 61.32 46.51
N PRO A 476 -53.45 61.14 45.64
CA PRO A 476 -53.19 60.32 44.42
C PRO A 476 -52.07 60.88 43.53
N GLY A 477 -51.13 60.03 43.14
CA GLY A 477 -50.02 60.34 42.20
C GLY A 477 -48.78 60.91 42.87
N ASP A 478 -48.70 60.92 44.20
CA ASP A 478 -47.52 61.41 44.92
C ASP A 478 -46.50 60.32 45.25
N GLY A 479 -46.82 59.06 44.90
CA GLY A 479 -45.92 57.89 45.11
C GLY A 479 -45.78 57.50 46.58
N LEU A 480 -46.68 58.00 47.49
CA LEU A 480 -46.68 57.65 48.90
C LEU A 480 -47.75 56.60 49.16
N THR A 481 -47.43 55.56 49.89
CA THR A 481 -48.40 54.51 50.24
C THR A 481 -48.30 54.10 51.71
N SER A 482 -49.44 53.88 52.32
CA SER A 482 -49.54 53.22 53.63
C SER A 482 -49.68 51.70 53.53
N ARG A 483 -49.60 51.10 52.32
CA ARG A 483 -49.63 49.67 52.10
C ARG A 483 -48.21 49.11 52.22
N ALA A 484 -48.00 48.21 53.14
CA ALA A 484 -46.73 47.51 53.27
C ALA A 484 -46.45 46.52 52.12
N GLN A 485 -47.45 46.14 51.34
CA GLN A 485 -47.37 45.34 50.14
C GLN A 485 -48.12 46.03 49.00
N PRO A 486 -47.56 47.12 48.45
CA PRO A 486 -48.18 47.79 47.32
C PRO A 486 -48.11 46.96 46.04
N SER A 487 -49.11 47.05 45.20
CA SER A 487 -49.17 46.42 43.92
C SER A 487 -48.87 47.43 42.81
N PHE A 488 -48.22 46.95 41.77
CA PHE A 488 -47.77 47.73 40.62
C PHE A 488 -48.31 47.10 39.33
N THR A 489 -48.76 47.93 38.42
CA THR A 489 -49.14 47.51 37.05
C THR A 489 -48.00 47.81 36.13
N LEU A 490 -47.69 46.80 35.26
CA LEU A 490 -46.69 46.92 34.21
C LEU A 490 -47.42 46.99 32.87
N GLN A 491 -47.07 47.98 32.05
CA GLN A 491 -47.73 48.27 30.76
C GLN A 491 -46.70 48.38 29.66
N ASP A 492 -47.17 48.47 28.43
CA ASP A 492 -46.36 48.58 27.22
C ASP A 492 -45.34 47.43 27.08
N ILE A 493 -45.76 46.22 27.46
CA ILE A 493 -45.00 44.97 27.32
C ILE A 493 -45.49 44.25 26.06
N ASP A 494 -44.61 44.11 25.09
CA ASP A 494 -44.90 43.47 23.77
C ASP A 494 -45.21 41.98 23.93
N ALA A 495 -45.91 41.40 22.93
CA ALA A 495 -46.44 40.04 23.05
C ALA A 495 -45.32 38.95 22.92
N ASP A 496 -44.18 39.29 22.35
CA ASP A 496 -42.98 38.49 22.13
C ASP A 496 -41.96 38.58 23.28
N VAL A 497 -42.32 39.31 24.37
CA VAL A 497 -41.47 39.37 25.56
C VAL A 497 -41.47 38.02 26.27
N VAL A 498 -40.30 37.46 26.45
CA VAL A 498 -40.06 36.15 27.12
C VAL A 498 -39.69 36.31 28.59
N ARG A 499 -39.17 37.48 28.98
CA ARG A 499 -38.76 37.70 30.34
C ARG A 499 -39.08 39.12 30.81
N VAL A 500 -39.73 39.20 31.95
CA VAL A 500 -39.99 40.44 32.64
C VAL A 500 -39.42 40.37 34.05
N THR A 501 -38.62 41.37 34.43
CA THR A 501 -38.07 41.45 35.76
C THR A 501 -38.35 42.85 36.38
N VAL A 502 -38.54 42.89 37.64
CA VAL A 502 -38.61 44.11 38.41
C VAL A 502 -37.43 44.17 39.37
N SER A 503 -36.61 45.18 39.25
CA SER A 503 -35.58 45.49 40.23
C SER A 503 -36.12 46.50 41.23
N VAL A 504 -35.93 46.24 42.51
CA VAL A 504 -36.32 47.06 43.62
C VAL A 504 -35.07 47.46 44.38
N GLU A 505 -34.80 48.75 44.44
CA GLU A 505 -33.69 49.30 45.24
C GLU A 505 -34.23 49.93 46.54
N HIS A 506 -33.70 49.55 47.71
CA HIS A 506 -33.98 50.08 49.02
C HIS A 506 -32.75 50.03 49.91
N GLY A 507 -32.40 51.12 50.56
CA GLY A 507 -31.29 51.21 51.51
C GLY A 507 -29.93 50.84 50.88
N GLY A 508 -29.70 51.09 49.57
CA GLY A 508 -28.48 50.78 48.84
C GLY A 508 -28.36 49.32 48.45
N ARG A 509 -29.43 48.53 48.57
CA ARG A 509 -29.51 47.12 48.06
C ARG A 509 -30.52 47.05 46.94
N THR A 510 -30.18 46.32 45.90
CA THR A 510 -31.08 46.04 44.79
C THR A 510 -31.42 44.54 44.80
N GLU A 511 -32.69 44.23 44.74
CA GLU A 511 -33.22 42.87 44.55
C GLU A 511 -33.98 42.81 43.22
N THR A 512 -33.85 41.68 42.51
CA THR A 512 -34.55 41.51 41.24
C THR A 512 -35.51 40.34 41.31
N PHE A 513 -36.70 40.55 40.80
CA PHE A 513 -37.77 39.57 40.80
C PHE A 513 -38.26 39.29 39.40
N ASP A 514 -38.38 38.01 39.06
CA ASP A 514 -39.07 37.62 37.83
C ASP A 514 -40.54 37.77 37.96
N VAL A 515 -41.19 38.39 36.97
CA VAL A 515 -42.64 38.63 36.94
C VAL A 515 -43.26 37.73 35.88
N LEU A 516 -44.34 37.06 36.26
CA LEU A 516 -45.14 36.26 35.36
C LEU A 516 -46.43 36.97 35.00
N GLN A 517 -46.90 36.83 33.78
CA GLN A 517 -48.15 37.35 33.32
C GLN A 517 -49.33 36.68 34.04
N GLY A 518 -50.15 37.44 34.76
CA GLY A 518 -51.36 36.94 35.37
C GLY A 518 -52.59 37.08 34.48
N ALA A 519 -53.76 36.59 34.94
CA ALA A 519 -55.03 36.73 34.22
C ALA A 519 -55.48 38.20 33.99
N GLY A 520 -54.92 39.15 34.74
CA GLY A 520 -55.17 40.59 34.62
C GLY A 520 -54.09 41.37 33.90
N GLY A 521 -53.09 40.70 33.24
CA GLY A 521 -51.93 41.33 32.66
C GLY A 521 -50.71 41.26 33.57
N TRP A 522 -49.70 42.08 33.28
CA TRP A 522 -48.45 42.10 34.02
C TRP A 522 -48.58 42.98 35.31
N SER A 523 -48.25 42.38 36.41
CA SER A 523 -48.29 43.10 37.72
C SER A 523 -47.23 42.57 38.67
N PHE A 524 -46.74 43.46 39.53
CA PHE A 524 -45.76 43.08 40.55
C PHE A 524 -46.36 43.46 41.95
N THR A 525 -46.25 42.55 42.89
CA THR A 525 -46.55 42.77 44.28
C THR A 525 -45.44 42.09 45.10
N PRO A 526 -44.82 42.81 46.04
CA PRO A 526 -43.81 42.22 46.90
C PRO A 526 -44.35 41.02 47.68
N ALA A 527 -43.57 39.92 47.71
CA ALA A 527 -43.97 38.70 48.42
C ALA A 527 -43.99 38.91 49.96
N ALA A 528 -43.18 39.81 50.46
CA ALA A 528 -43.12 40.21 51.88
C ALA A 528 -43.47 41.68 52.06
N ALA A 529 -43.98 42.03 53.23
CA ALA A 529 -44.23 43.40 53.59
C ALA A 529 -42.92 44.20 53.57
N TRP A 530 -42.98 45.38 52.94
CA TRP A 530 -41.87 46.32 52.92
C TRP A 530 -41.88 47.15 54.25
N ALA A 531 -40.70 47.50 54.70
CA ALA A 531 -40.52 48.42 55.79
C ALA A 531 -40.79 49.85 55.33
N ASP A 532 -41.06 50.74 56.27
CA ASP A 532 -41.19 52.16 55.96
C ASP A 532 -39.88 52.71 55.37
N GLY A 533 -39.96 53.41 54.25
CA GLY A 533 -38.81 53.94 53.54
C GLY A 533 -39.05 54.17 52.05
N SER A 534 -38.03 54.66 51.37
CA SER A 534 -38.07 54.91 49.92
C SER A 534 -37.60 53.71 49.15
N TYR A 535 -38.31 53.35 48.08
CA TYR A 535 -38.08 52.30 47.17
C TYR A 535 -38.03 52.83 45.72
N THR A 536 -37.00 52.42 44.93
CA THR A 536 -36.93 52.74 43.50
C THR A 536 -37.11 51.44 42.70
N LEU A 537 -38.12 51.40 41.87
CA LEU A 537 -38.44 50.23 41.02
C LEU A 537 -38.09 50.51 39.57
N LYS A 538 -37.55 49.50 38.90
CA LYS A 538 -37.29 49.55 37.49
C LYS A 538 -37.68 48.22 36.86
N VAL A 539 -38.43 48.25 35.76
CA VAL A 539 -38.80 47.08 34.97
C VAL A 539 -37.75 46.87 33.90
N THR A 540 -37.35 45.60 33.66
CA THR A 540 -36.58 45.20 32.54
C THR A 540 -37.36 44.14 31.81
N VAL A 541 -37.48 44.30 30.49
CA VAL A 541 -38.09 43.32 29.56
C VAL A 541 -37.05 42.83 28.55
N GLU A 542 -37.18 41.56 28.19
CA GLU A 542 -36.36 40.89 27.18
C GLU A 542 -37.32 40.12 26.26
N ASP A 543 -37.19 40.30 24.93
CA ASP A 543 -38.01 39.61 23.92
C ASP A 543 -37.37 38.32 23.42
N GLU A 544 -38.06 37.59 22.52
CA GLU A 544 -37.55 36.36 21.87
C GLU A 544 -36.27 36.63 21.09
N ALA A 545 -36.10 37.81 20.48
CA ALA A 545 -34.90 38.18 19.70
C ALA A 545 -33.71 38.61 20.60
N GLY A 546 -33.91 38.75 21.91
CA GLY A 546 -32.89 39.18 22.87
C GLY A 546 -32.75 40.71 22.98
N ASN A 547 -33.71 41.50 22.49
CA ASN A 547 -33.73 42.92 22.78
C ASN A 547 -34.05 43.15 24.26
N ILE A 548 -33.42 44.15 24.87
CA ILE A 548 -33.63 44.50 26.27
C ILE A 548 -34.03 45.96 26.35
N ARG A 549 -35.13 46.26 27.08
CA ARG A 549 -35.58 47.59 27.41
C ARG A 549 -35.84 47.72 28.89
N HIS A 550 -35.75 48.96 29.37
CA HIS A 550 -35.93 49.29 30.75
C HIS A 550 -36.99 50.41 30.89
N SER A 551 -37.79 50.35 31.94
CA SER A 551 -38.64 51.44 32.27
C SER A 551 -37.87 52.66 32.83
N ALA A 552 -38.48 53.82 32.79
CA ALA A 552 -38.09 54.87 33.71
C ALA A 552 -38.20 54.37 35.18
N PRO A 553 -37.34 54.82 36.09
CA PRO A 553 -37.45 54.46 37.51
C PRO A 553 -38.74 55.03 38.11
N LEU A 554 -39.40 54.22 38.91
CA LEU A 554 -40.54 54.62 39.71
C LEU A 554 -40.14 54.72 41.20
N ASP A 555 -40.18 55.90 41.75
CA ASP A 555 -39.93 56.13 43.19
C ASP A 555 -41.22 56.01 43.97
N VAL A 556 -41.21 55.21 45.04
CA VAL A 556 -42.36 54.99 45.95
C VAL A 556 -41.85 55.03 47.38
N LYS A 557 -42.60 55.72 48.23
CA LYS A 557 -42.34 55.75 49.66
C LYS A 557 -43.41 54.97 50.39
N VAL A 558 -42.99 53.99 51.15
CA VAL A 558 -43.87 53.25 52.09
C VAL A 558 -43.80 53.92 53.45
N ASP A 559 -44.98 54.23 53.99
CA ASP A 559 -45.11 54.81 55.29
C ASP A 559 -46.42 54.29 55.95
N THR A 560 -46.25 53.24 56.76
CA THR A 560 -47.38 52.47 57.32
C THR A 560 -47.81 52.91 58.70
N GLN A 561 -47.08 53.84 59.30
CA GLN A 561 -47.28 54.19 60.66
C GLN A 561 -47.21 55.70 60.84
N THR A 562 -48.09 56.18 61.67
CA THR A 562 -47.98 57.55 62.23
C THR A 562 -48.12 57.50 63.74
N VAL A 563 -47.52 58.46 64.42
CA VAL A 563 -47.48 58.52 65.86
C VAL A 563 -47.88 59.96 66.33
N ILE A 564 -48.36 60.03 67.52
CA ILE A 564 -48.46 61.30 68.22
C ILE A 564 -47.30 61.32 69.20
N ASP A 565 -46.32 62.18 68.94
CA ASP A 565 -45.12 62.25 69.79
C ASP A 565 -45.45 62.90 71.15
N ARG A 566 -46.30 63.94 71.12
CA ARG A 566 -46.61 64.64 72.32
C ARG A 566 -47.94 65.40 72.19
N ILE A 567 -48.67 65.44 73.29
CA ILE A 567 -49.82 66.33 73.48
C ILE A 567 -49.53 67.22 74.69
N GLU A 568 -49.72 68.51 74.55
CA GLU A 568 -49.48 69.51 75.61
C GLU A 568 -50.69 70.38 75.77
N LEU A 569 -51.05 70.67 77.04
CA LEU A 569 -51.97 71.71 77.38
C LEU A 569 -51.20 73.04 77.40
N VAL A 570 -51.46 73.95 76.44
CA VAL A 570 -50.68 75.19 76.25
C VAL A 570 -50.95 76.21 77.37
N ASN A 571 -52.21 76.36 77.81
CA ASN A 571 -52.62 77.21 78.88
C ASN A 571 -52.75 76.44 80.21
N ASP A 572 -51.74 75.65 80.52
CA ASP A 572 -51.56 74.97 81.80
C ASP A 572 -51.27 76.01 82.86
N SER A 573 -52.18 76.15 83.81
CA SER A 573 -52.12 77.23 84.86
C SER A 573 -51.85 76.63 86.22
N GLY A 574 -50.99 77.30 87.00
CA GLY A 574 -50.58 76.86 88.34
C GLY A 574 -49.21 76.19 88.32
N GLU A 575 -49.09 74.89 88.61
CA GLU A 575 -47.87 74.10 88.51
C GLU A 575 -47.66 73.65 87.05
N PRO A 576 -46.54 73.95 86.45
CA PRO A 576 -46.31 73.56 85.05
C PRO A 576 -46.28 72.00 84.80
N ALA A 577 -46.95 71.55 83.75
CA ALA A 577 -47.01 70.15 83.27
C ALA A 577 -47.83 69.19 84.18
N ASP A 578 -48.72 69.73 85.04
CA ASP A 578 -49.69 68.97 85.84
C ASP A 578 -51.03 68.77 85.10
N ASN A 579 -51.14 69.36 83.88
CA ASN A 579 -52.30 69.34 83.00
C ASN A 579 -53.62 69.91 83.70
N LEU A 580 -53.47 70.83 84.65
CA LEU A 580 -54.56 71.55 85.28
C LEU A 580 -54.63 72.95 84.71
N THR A 581 -55.81 73.33 84.34
CA THR A 581 -56.04 74.72 83.86
C THR A 581 -57.30 75.31 84.46
N ASN A 582 -57.23 76.61 84.75
CA ASN A 582 -58.40 77.42 85.13
C ASN A 582 -59.06 78.05 83.90
N ASP A 583 -58.57 77.77 82.72
CA ASP A 583 -59.14 78.28 81.49
C ASP A 583 -60.24 77.33 80.99
N VAL A 584 -61.46 77.83 80.91
CA VAL A 584 -62.61 77.05 80.40
C VAL A 584 -62.58 76.81 78.90
N ARG A 585 -61.60 77.39 78.20
CA ARG A 585 -61.32 77.17 76.78
C ARG A 585 -59.88 76.72 76.59
N PRO A 586 -59.55 75.46 76.94
CA PRO A 586 -58.20 74.99 76.91
C PRO A 586 -57.62 74.95 75.45
N GLU A 587 -56.34 75.29 75.37
CA GLU A 587 -55.59 75.25 74.16
C GLU A 587 -54.62 74.07 74.24
N PHE A 588 -54.56 73.24 73.14
CA PHE A 588 -53.71 72.11 73.06
C PHE A 588 -52.71 72.25 71.89
N ARG A 589 -51.53 71.76 72.15
CA ARG A 589 -50.50 71.58 71.14
C ARG A 589 -50.22 70.10 71.01
N VAL A 590 -50.22 69.60 69.75
CA VAL A 590 -49.95 68.21 69.43
C VAL A 590 -48.72 68.18 68.52
N THR A 591 -47.74 67.45 68.96
CA THR A 591 -46.56 67.21 68.16
C THR A 591 -46.68 65.81 67.51
N VAL A 592 -46.49 65.76 66.25
CA VAL A 592 -46.55 64.53 65.37
C VAL A 592 -45.44 64.61 64.36
N PRO A 593 -45.12 63.54 63.65
CA PRO A 593 -44.20 63.57 62.51
C PRO A 593 -44.62 64.63 61.47
N GLU A 594 -43.62 65.17 60.74
CA GLU A 594 -43.84 66.30 59.80
C GLU A 594 -44.77 65.95 58.63
N ASP A 595 -44.86 64.67 58.29
CA ASP A 595 -45.69 64.12 57.21
C ASP A 595 -47.19 63.97 57.64
N VAL A 596 -47.51 64.13 58.88
CA VAL A 596 -48.93 64.15 59.32
C VAL A 596 -49.64 65.36 58.71
N ASN A 597 -50.64 65.08 57.92
CA ASN A 597 -51.40 66.07 57.17
C ASN A 597 -52.72 66.46 57.85
N ARG A 598 -53.10 65.73 58.90
CA ARG A 598 -54.35 66.06 59.68
C ARG A 598 -54.24 65.57 61.12
N VAL A 599 -54.50 66.42 62.02
CA VAL A 599 -54.65 66.11 63.46
C VAL A 599 -56.05 66.53 63.92
N ARG A 600 -56.74 65.62 64.59
CA ARG A 600 -58.06 65.88 65.18
C ARG A 600 -58.01 65.59 66.68
N LEU A 601 -58.75 66.45 67.45
CA LEU A 601 -58.84 66.31 68.87
C LEU A 601 -60.29 66.05 69.26
N SER A 602 -60.48 65.26 70.32
CA SER A 602 -61.82 65.00 70.91
C SER A 602 -61.75 65.02 72.43
N LEU A 603 -62.59 65.69 73.09
CA LEU A 603 -62.76 65.74 74.57
C LEU A 603 -63.92 64.88 75.09
N ASP A 604 -64.66 64.21 74.22
CA ASP A 604 -65.84 63.41 74.54
C ASP A 604 -65.67 61.90 74.26
N GLY A 605 -64.41 61.43 74.26
CA GLY A 605 -64.08 60.03 74.00
C GLY A 605 -64.25 59.61 72.52
N GLY A 606 -63.99 60.52 71.58
CA GLY A 606 -64.03 60.24 70.16
C GLY A 606 -65.39 60.36 69.49
N ARG A 607 -66.42 60.95 70.21
CA ARG A 607 -67.74 61.12 69.63
C ARG A 607 -67.82 62.34 68.70
N LYS A 608 -67.10 63.42 69.05
CA LYS A 608 -66.97 64.63 68.23
C LYS A 608 -65.47 64.93 68.05
N TRP A 609 -65.06 65.13 66.83
CA TRP A 609 -63.70 65.48 66.49
C TRP A 609 -63.64 66.89 65.92
N VAL A 610 -62.64 67.63 66.33
CA VAL A 610 -62.32 68.94 65.77
C VAL A 610 -60.96 68.90 65.11
N ASP A 611 -60.84 69.57 63.99
CA ASP A 611 -59.56 69.60 63.27
C ASP A 611 -58.60 70.60 63.91
N ALA A 612 -57.39 70.19 64.22
CA ALA A 612 -56.33 71.07 64.64
C ALA A 612 -55.81 71.91 63.49
N THR A 613 -55.24 73.03 63.76
CA THR A 613 -54.59 73.90 62.79
C THR A 613 -53.09 73.68 62.85
N LYS A 614 -52.48 73.48 61.69
CA LYS A 614 -51.02 73.30 61.57
C LYS A 614 -50.29 74.59 61.90
N ALA A 615 -49.46 74.59 62.93
CA ALA A 615 -48.72 75.76 63.42
C ALA A 615 -47.31 75.82 62.78
N SER A 616 -46.69 74.69 62.60
CA SER A 616 -45.39 74.51 61.91
C SER A 616 -45.23 73.05 61.46
N ALA A 617 -44.10 72.66 60.84
CA ALA A 617 -43.82 71.28 60.53
C ALA A 617 -43.90 70.41 61.78
N GLY A 618 -44.78 69.39 61.76
CA GLY A 618 -45.01 68.45 62.86
C GLY A 618 -45.70 69.01 64.08
N VAL A 619 -46.13 70.26 64.09
CA VAL A 619 -46.80 70.89 65.27
C VAL A 619 -48.20 71.42 64.90
N TRP A 620 -49.16 70.94 65.60
CA TRP A 620 -50.57 71.28 65.40
C TRP A 620 -51.16 71.86 66.70
N GLY A 621 -52.01 72.87 66.61
CA GLY A 621 -52.67 73.53 67.77
C GLY A 621 -54.16 73.62 67.56
N TYR A 622 -54.88 73.56 68.67
CA TYR A 622 -56.28 73.80 68.67
C TYR A 622 -56.70 74.51 70.00
N ALA A 623 -57.30 75.63 69.88
CA ALA A 623 -57.93 76.33 71.03
C ALA A 623 -59.42 76.01 71.01
N TRP A 624 -59.95 75.52 72.12
CA TRP A 624 -61.40 75.23 72.23
C TRP A 624 -62.22 76.50 72.18
N LEU A 625 -63.19 76.54 71.30
CA LEU A 625 -63.98 77.76 71.04
C LEU A 625 -65.20 77.90 71.94
N SER A 626 -65.63 76.88 72.63
CA SER A 626 -66.74 76.85 73.61
C SER A 626 -66.23 76.44 74.98
N ASP A 627 -66.89 76.92 76.02
CA ASP A 627 -66.50 76.56 77.36
C ASP A 627 -66.59 75.04 77.58
N VAL A 628 -65.55 74.48 78.12
CA VAL A 628 -65.49 73.09 78.56
C VAL A 628 -65.93 73.03 80.03
N THR A 629 -66.72 72.04 80.38
CA THR A 629 -67.21 71.84 81.73
C THR A 629 -66.11 71.58 82.74
N GLU A 630 -66.26 72.00 83.96
CA GLU A 630 -65.34 71.72 85.05
C GLU A 630 -65.25 70.21 85.31
N GLY A 631 -64.03 69.70 85.53
CA GLY A 631 -63.80 68.30 85.82
C GLY A 631 -62.68 67.69 84.99
N ALA A 632 -62.40 66.38 85.12
CA ALA A 632 -61.37 65.65 84.36
C ALA A 632 -61.88 65.29 82.94
N HIS A 633 -61.11 65.63 81.97
CA HIS A 633 -61.34 65.31 80.55
C HIS A 633 -60.20 64.47 79.98
N VAL A 634 -60.48 63.64 79.03
CA VAL A 634 -59.49 62.87 78.27
C VAL A 634 -59.51 63.35 76.81
N LEU A 635 -58.39 63.84 76.43
CA LEU A 635 -58.15 64.25 75.05
C LEU A 635 -57.75 63.03 74.14
#